data_35a60e7ffce63351bbde01f1f78572c5
#
_entry.id   35a60e7ffce63351bbde01f1f78572c5
#
_cell.length_a   1.000
_cell.length_b   1.000
_cell.length_c   1.000
_cell.angle_alpha   90.00
_cell.angle_beta   90.00
_cell.angle_gamma   90.00
#
_symmetry.space_group_name_H-M   'P 1'
#
loop_
_entity.id
_entity.type
_entity.pdbx_description
1 polymer ?
#
loop_
_entity_poly.entity_id
_entity_poly.type
_entity_poly.pdbx_seq_one_letter_code
_entity_poly.pdbx_strand_id
1 'polypeptide(L)'
;MENLKNILWLCLAGLLLAALPAAAGQIVVSTPSFALVLDAPVGGELRYLYYGTGLSEDDLRQMNVAGTCHHVAYPSYGIGWPGESALRVRHADGVIATRLYVQDVEVRQEPDAVLTLVKLKDCVYPFYVNLCYKAYRDVDVIETWTEFSHSEKTPVTLLQFASSYLPLRRGDVWLSSLYGGWGNEARLLQEPLKPGIRLIKNIDGVRNSHTAHAEVMFSLDGKPQENTGRTIGAALCYTGDYRLKINTDDGDYHHFFAGMDEEGASFRLKKGEVFRTPPLALTYSEEGLGSASRNFHKWGRNHKLANGDKLRKILLNSWEGVYFDINQKDMEQMMADIALMGGELFVMDDGWFGDKHPRDIDNAGLGDWVVNPKKLPDGIAGLLRDAAKHNIGFGIWIEPEMINTRSELYEKHPDWVMKVPGQDFITARGGTQAVLDLTNPQVRDFIFYTVDTLLARYPEIEYIKWDANMPVLNHGSVHLDKDEQSHLSILYHQGFEDVCRRIRRKYPDVTIQACASGGGRVNYGYLPYFDEFWTSDNTDALQRIYIQWGTSYFFPAIAMGAHISAAPNHQTHRSLPLKYRIDVAMSGRLGMEIQPRNMTDEEKNLCREAIAAYKEIRPVVQFGELYRLMSPYDGQGVASLLYASEDKSKAVFYWWKLEQFVNRQLPRVRMAGLDVGKQYRIRELNRIDNVPLSFEGKVLSGSFLMSHGLEIPGEHRVDADKMSDYASRILYLEEVNH
;
A
#
# COMPACT_ATOMS: atom_id res chain seq x y z
N MET A 1 36.38 7.61 -41.55
CA MET A 1 36.96 6.96 -40.36
C MET A 1 37.12 7.94 -39.17
N GLU A 2 36.40 9.06 -39.18
CA GLU A 2 36.42 10.06 -38.05
C GLU A 2 35.15 9.98 -37.16
N ASN A 3 34.13 9.28 -37.58
CA ASN A 3 32.87 9.18 -36.79
C ASN A 3 32.79 8.00 -35.79
N LEU A 4 33.87 7.19 -35.69
CA LEU A 4 33.94 6.10 -34.71
C LEU A 4 34.70 6.43 -33.43
N LYS A 5 35.41 7.54 -33.39
CA LYS A 5 36.17 7.96 -32.19
C LYS A 5 35.37 8.77 -31.19
N ASN A 6 34.26 9.40 -31.59
CA ASN A 6 33.42 10.20 -30.69
C ASN A 6 32.36 9.41 -29.94
N ILE A 7 32.07 8.16 -30.34
CA ILE A 7 31.14 7.28 -29.63
C ILE A 7 31.83 6.51 -28.51
N LEU A 8 33.18 6.35 -28.58
CA LEU A 8 33.93 5.65 -27.52
C LEU A 8 34.27 6.54 -26.31
N TRP A 9 34.13 7.86 -26.42
CA TRP A 9 34.40 8.80 -25.32
C TRP A 9 33.16 9.07 -24.45
N LEU A 10 31.94 8.81 -24.96
CA LEU A 10 30.71 8.94 -24.18
C LEU A 10 30.34 7.68 -23.36
N CYS A 11 30.94 6.53 -23.71
CA CYS A 11 30.77 5.29 -22.93
C CYS A 11 31.85 5.06 -21.85
N LEU A 12 32.92 5.86 -21.79
CA LEU A 12 33.95 5.73 -20.75
C LEU A 12 33.88 6.78 -19.64
N ALA A 13 32.97 7.74 -19.70
CA ALA A 13 32.73 8.70 -18.62
C ALA A 13 31.76 8.16 -17.53
N GLY A 14 31.26 6.96 -17.70
CA GLY A 14 30.32 6.32 -16.76
C GLY A 14 30.94 5.33 -15.77
N LEU A 15 32.24 5.15 -15.73
CA LEU A 15 32.89 4.06 -14.97
C LEU A 15 34.18 4.47 -14.27
N LEU A 16 34.18 5.57 -13.51
CA LEU A 16 35.22 5.82 -12.51
C LEU A 16 34.78 6.93 -11.53
N LEU A 17 33.67 6.65 -10.78
CA LEU A 17 33.58 7.21 -9.43
C LEU A 17 34.13 6.15 -8.50
N ALA A 18 35.47 6.11 -8.45
CA ALA A 18 36.19 5.42 -7.39
C ALA A 18 35.68 6.00 -6.05
N ALA A 19 35.38 5.12 -5.10
CA ALA A 19 35.13 5.49 -3.73
C ALA A 19 36.29 6.33 -3.21
N LEU A 20 36.14 7.64 -3.23
CA LEU A 20 36.98 8.54 -2.43
C LEU A 20 36.60 8.21 -0.96
N PRO A 21 37.57 7.97 -0.08
CA PRO A 21 37.28 7.94 1.34
C PRO A 21 36.63 9.28 1.67
N ALA A 22 35.42 9.23 2.22
CA ALA A 22 34.67 10.43 2.62
C ALA A 22 35.61 11.22 3.58
N ALA A 23 36.16 12.31 3.11
CA ALA A 23 36.74 13.31 3.99
C ALA A 23 35.59 13.76 4.89
N ALA A 24 35.73 13.54 6.19
CA ALA A 24 34.76 13.87 7.23
C ALA A 24 34.09 15.23 6.95
N GLY A 25 32.77 15.22 6.66
CA GLY A 25 32.02 16.44 6.37
C GLY A 25 30.63 16.17 5.86
N GLN A 26 30.35 16.47 4.62
CA GLN A 26 29.05 16.37 4.02
C GLN A 26 28.82 15.00 3.34
N ILE A 27 27.65 14.40 3.62
CA ILE A 27 27.15 13.21 2.94
C ILE A 27 25.94 13.63 2.12
N VAL A 28 25.92 13.28 0.84
CA VAL A 28 24.78 13.50 -0.04
C VAL A 28 24.13 12.16 -0.37
N VAL A 29 22.87 12.00 0.00
CA VAL A 29 22.02 10.87 -0.37
C VAL A 29 21.03 11.39 -1.40
N SER A 30 21.17 11.03 -2.67
CA SER A 30 20.39 11.60 -3.77
C SER A 30 19.72 10.55 -4.65
N THR A 31 18.53 10.88 -5.08
CA THR A 31 17.77 10.26 -6.17
C THR A 31 17.87 11.14 -7.44
N PRO A 32 17.17 10.86 -8.54
CA PRO A 32 17.23 11.70 -9.74
C PRO A 32 16.94 13.18 -9.50
N SER A 33 15.97 13.54 -8.66
CA SER A 33 15.59 14.94 -8.41
C SER A 33 15.51 15.34 -6.94
N PHE A 34 15.66 14.42 -6.01
CA PHE A 34 15.58 14.65 -4.56
C PHE A 34 16.93 14.40 -3.88
N ALA A 35 17.32 15.24 -2.95
CA ALA A 35 18.54 15.07 -2.16
C ALA A 35 18.29 15.32 -0.67
N LEU A 36 18.99 14.51 0.15
CA LEU A 36 19.14 14.66 1.58
C LEU A 36 20.64 14.87 1.86
N VAL A 37 20.98 15.93 2.59
CA VAL A 37 22.38 16.25 2.91
C VAL A 37 22.58 16.22 4.42
N LEU A 38 23.59 15.49 4.84
CA LEU A 38 23.98 15.32 6.24
C LEU A 38 25.37 15.88 6.48
N ASP A 39 25.62 16.44 7.66
CA ASP A 39 26.94 16.72 8.20
C ASP A 39 27.36 15.59 9.15
N ALA A 40 28.43 14.88 8.81
CA ALA A 40 28.89 13.67 9.49
C ALA A 40 30.36 13.77 9.91
N PRO A 41 30.74 14.71 10.80
CA PRO A 41 32.12 14.83 11.25
C PRO A 41 32.46 13.61 12.13
N VAL A 42 33.53 12.89 11.79
CA VAL A 42 34.03 11.77 12.63
C VAL A 42 34.34 12.26 14.03
N GLY A 43 33.79 11.60 15.05
CA GLY A 43 33.90 12.02 16.45
C GLY A 43 32.94 13.16 16.84
N GLY A 44 32.08 13.63 15.92
CA GLY A 44 31.05 14.64 16.17
C GLY A 44 29.63 14.07 16.02
N GLU A 45 28.64 14.91 16.27
CA GLU A 45 27.23 14.55 16.11
C GLU A 45 26.82 14.59 14.64
N LEU A 46 26.02 13.62 14.21
CA LEU A 46 25.41 13.64 12.87
C LEU A 46 24.26 14.66 12.84
N ARG A 47 24.21 15.49 11.79
CA ARG A 47 23.20 16.56 11.65
C ARG A 47 22.57 16.59 10.26
N TYR A 48 21.30 16.96 10.19
CA TYR A 48 20.65 17.33 8.94
C TYR A 48 21.09 18.72 8.50
N LEU A 49 21.51 18.87 7.24
CA LEU A 49 21.79 20.16 6.61
C LEU A 49 20.69 20.57 5.66
N TYR A 50 20.16 19.62 4.87
CA TYR A 50 19.23 19.91 3.81
C TYR A 50 18.41 18.67 3.43
N TYR A 51 17.21 18.90 2.97
CA TYR A 51 16.43 17.99 2.13
C TYR A 51 15.58 18.82 1.16
N GLY A 52 15.45 18.34 -0.08
CA GLY A 52 14.76 19.07 -1.14
C GLY A 52 15.20 18.60 -2.51
N THR A 53 15.08 19.48 -3.51
CA THR A 53 15.59 19.21 -4.87
C THR A 53 17.08 18.92 -4.87
N GLY A 54 17.54 18.19 -5.89
CA GLY A 54 18.96 17.89 -6.07
C GLY A 54 19.82 19.17 -6.10
N LEU A 55 20.98 19.13 -5.47
CA LEU A 55 21.93 20.23 -5.38
C LEU A 55 23.18 19.96 -6.26
N SER A 56 23.67 20.99 -6.91
CA SER A 56 24.96 20.94 -7.59
C SER A 56 26.15 20.94 -6.59
N GLU A 57 27.34 20.56 -7.05
CA GLU A 57 28.53 20.64 -6.21
C GLU A 57 28.85 22.07 -5.74
N ASP A 58 28.47 23.07 -6.53
CA ASP A 58 28.62 24.47 -6.16
C ASP A 58 27.65 24.88 -5.06
N ASP A 59 26.40 24.43 -5.13
CA ASP A 59 25.40 24.65 -4.08
C ASP A 59 25.86 24.01 -2.77
N LEU A 60 26.35 22.78 -2.81
CA LEU A 60 26.88 22.07 -1.63
C LEU A 60 28.05 22.83 -0.98
N ARG A 61 28.96 23.41 -1.78
CA ARG A 61 30.05 24.27 -1.25
C ARG A 61 29.52 25.53 -0.58
N GLN A 62 28.47 26.15 -1.15
CA GLN A 62 27.86 27.36 -0.62
C GLN A 62 27.10 27.13 0.68
N MET A 63 26.52 25.94 0.88
CA MET A 63 25.83 25.59 2.13
C MET A 63 26.68 25.80 3.39
N ASN A 64 28.00 25.54 3.31
CA ASN A 64 28.90 25.74 4.44
C ASN A 64 29.09 27.23 4.83
N VAL A 65 28.77 28.14 3.92
CA VAL A 65 28.92 29.59 4.13
C VAL A 65 27.62 30.25 4.57
N ALA A 66 26.47 29.65 4.20
CA ALA A 66 25.15 30.27 4.38
C ALA A 66 24.62 30.26 5.82
N GLY A 67 25.24 29.52 6.73
CA GLY A 67 24.76 29.38 8.12
C GLY A 67 23.45 28.61 8.17
N THR A 68 23.52 27.29 8.30
CA THR A 68 22.35 26.41 8.35
C THR A 68 21.93 26.12 9.78
N CYS A 69 20.62 26.00 10.01
CA CYS A 69 20.08 25.49 11.27
C CYS A 69 20.33 23.97 11.29
N HIS A 70 21.16 23.51 12.22
CA HIS A 70 21.59 22.12 12.29
C HIS A 70 20.73 21.34 13.29
N HIS A 71 19.94 20.38 12.83
CA HIS A 71 19.24 19.43 13.68
C HIS A 71 20.02 18.13 13.78
N VAL A 72 20.16 17.60 15.01
CA VAL A 72 20.73 16.25 15.21
C VAL A 72 19.90 15.25 14.38
N ALA A 73 20.57 14.43 13.56
CA ALA A 73 19.86 13.57 12.62
C ALA A 73 19.21 12.34 13.26
N TYR A 74 19.58 12.00 14.48
CA TYR A 74 18.95 10.92 15.26
C TYR A 74 19.02 11.25 16.75
N PRO A 75 18.09 12.06 17.27
CA PRO A 75 18.12 12.55 18.64
C PRO A 75 17.96 11.39 19.64
N SER A 76 18.91 11.26 20.57
CA SER A 76 18.88 10.26 21.64
C SER A 76 18.53 10.90 22.98
N TYR A 77 17.89 10.13 23.84
CA TYR A 77 17.44 10.58 25.15
C TYR A 77 18.60 10.81 26.13
N GLY A 78 18.50 11.88 26.90
CA GLY A 78 19.23 12.05 28.16
C GLY A 78 20.36 13.08 28.15
N ILE A 79 21.00 13.40 27.02
CA ILE A 79 22.08 14.38 26.97
C ILE A 79 21.96 15.29 25.75
N GLY A 80 21.86 16.60 25.99
CA GLY A 80 21.96 17.64 24.98
C GLY A 80 20.77 17.81 24.06
N TRP A 81 19.71 17.01 24.22
CA TRP A 81 18.48 17.11 23.45
C TRP A 81 17.28 17.26 24.40
N PRO A 82 16.60 18.41 24.42
CA PRO A 82 15.50 18.68 25.35
C PRO A 82 14.13 18.22 24.84
N GLY A 83 14.02 17.80 23.55
CA GLY A 83 12.78 17.41 22.90
C GLY A 83 12.53 15.90 22.91
N GLU A 84 11.54 15.48 22.12
CA GLU A 84 11.23 14.07 21.86
C GLU A 84 12.43 13.37 21.23
N SER A 85 12.71 12.12 21.62
CA SER A 85 13.85 11.34 21.15
C SER A 85 13.45 10.25 20.15
N ALA A 86 14.36 9.93 19.23
CA ALA A 86 14.25 8.77 18.33
C ALA A 86 14.77 7.49 19.01
N LEU A 87 15.67 7.62 19.99
CA LEU A 87 16.28 6.52 20.71
C LEU A 87 16.22 6.72 22.22
N ARG A 88 15.82 5.68 22.95
CA ARG A 88 16.01 5.54 24.39
C ARG A 88 16.42 4.12 24.70
N VAL A 89 17.57 3.95 25.30
CA VAL A 89 18.15 2.65 25.66
C VAL A 89 18.32 2.59 27.18
N ARG A 90 17.93 1.48 27.79
CA ARG A 90 18.39 1.14 29.14
C ARG A 90 19.64 0.27 29.00
N HIS A 91 20.80 0.84 29.30
CA HIS A 91 22.09 0.16 29.29
C HIS A 91 22.20 -0.91 30.37
N ALA A 92 23.23 -1.74 30.29
CA ALA A 92 23.43 -2.86 31.18
C ALA A 92 23.57 -2.46 32.68
N ASP A 93 23.97 -1.24 32.97
CA ASP A 93 24.10 -0.68 34.32
C ASP A 93 22.82 0.07 34.79
N GLY A 94 21.78 0.13 33.95
CA GLY A 94 20.52 0.81 34.23
C GLY A 94 20.43 2.27 33.79
N VAL A 95 21.52 2.88 33.32
CA VAL A 95 21.51 4.25 32.75
C VAL A 95 20.67 4.26 31.49
N ILE A 96 19.92 5.37 31.30
CA ILE A 96 19.01 5.54 30.13
C ILE A 96 19.46 6.68 29.21
N ALA A 97 20.59 7.31 29.47
CA ALA A 97 21.14 8.39 28.66
C ALA A 97 22.14 7.85 27.63
N THR A 98 21.96 8.27 26.40
CA THR A 98 22.79 7.87 25.26
C THR A 98 23.22 9.12 24.48
N ARG A 99 24.48 9.18 24.04
CA ARG A 99 24.98 10.25 23.16
C ARG A 99 25.81 9.67 22.03
N LEU A 100 25.32 9.82 20.81
CA LEU A 100 25.88 9.19 19.61
C LEU A 100 26.82 10.11 18.86
N TYR A 101 27.98 9.58 18.45
CA TYR A 101 28.93 10.22 17.58
C TYR A 101 29.24 9.38 16.35
N VAL A 102 29.47 10.06 15.23
CA VAL A 102 29.87 9.44 13.96
C VAL A 102 31.21 8.73 14.13
N GLN A 103 31.23 7.45 13.77
CA GLN A 103 32.45 6.62 13.72
C GLN A 103 33.00 6.52 12.30
N ASP A 104 32.08 6.26 11.35
CA ASP A 104 32.44 5.93 9.97
C ASP A 104 31.22 6.12 9.05
N VAL A 105 31.49 6.26 7.77
CA VAL A 105 30.47 6.31 6.72
C VAL A 105 30.85 5.35 5.62
N GLU A 106 29.92 4.47 5.26
CA GLU A 106 30.11 3.49 4.20
C GLU A 106 29.07 3.70 3.11
N VAL A 107 29.53 3.74 1.84
CA VAL A 107 28.65 3.84 0.67
C VAL A 107 28.80 2.59 -0.18
N ARG A 108 27.69 1.92 -0.43
CA ARG A 108 27.62 0.70 -1.26
C ARG A 108 26.80 0.97 -2.51
N GLN A 109 27.33 0.56 -3.64
CA GLN A 109 26.61 0.59 -4.90
C GLN A 109 25.80 -0.70 -5.02
N GLU A 110 24.48 -0.58 -5.16
CA GLU A 110 23.56 -1.68 -5.49
C GLU A 110 23.09 -1.53 -6.95
N PRO A 111 22.54 -2.57 -7.58
CA PRO A 111 22.12 -2.50 -8.99
C PRO A 111 21.10 -1.38 -9.26
N ASP A 112 20.14 -1.20 -8.36
CA ASP A 112 18.99 -0.28 -8.47
C ASP A 112 19.11 0.96 -7.57
N ALA A 113 20.09 1.00 -6.65
CA ALA A 113 20.19 2.04 -5.63
C ALA A 113 21.62 2.33 -5.18
N VAL A 114 21.76 3.36 -4.36
CA VAL A 114 22.97 3.63 -3.55
C VAL A 114 22.58 3.49 -2.08
N LEU A 115 23.26 2.62 -1.35
CA LEU A 115 23.10 2.45 0.08
C LEU A 115 24.18 3.19 0.83
N THR A 116 23.81 4.17 1.65
CA THR A 116 24.68 4.90 2.55
C THR A 116 24.44 4.48 3.98
N LEU A 117 25.46 4.02 4.70
CA LEU A 117 25.43 3.65 6.09
C LEU A 117 26.26 4.65 6.91
N VAL A 118 25.61 5.35 7.84
CA VAL A 118 26.29 6.21 8.81
C VAL A 118 26.38 5.45 10.13
N LYS A 119 27.61 5.06 10.50
CA LYS A 119 27.87 4.27 11.69
C LYS A 119 28.11 5.21 12.88
N LEU A 120 27.24 5.11 13.88
CA LEU A 120 27.31 5.88 15.11
C LEU A 120 27.67 4.97 16.29
N LYS A 121 28.28 5.56 17.32
CA LYS A 121 28.59 4.88 18.57
C LYS A 121 28.31 5.79 19.75
N ASP A 122 27.84 5.22 20.86
CA ASP A 122 27.73 5.96 22.13
C ASP A 122 29.15 6.33 22.65
N CYS A 123 29.26 7.49 23.27
CA CYS A 123 30.55 8.02 23.76
C CYS A 123 31.10 7.24 24.97
N VAL A 124 30.26 6.52 25.71
CA VAL A 124 30.64 5.76 26.93
C VAL A 124 30.44 4.28 26.74
N TYR A 125 29.28 3.90 26.20
CA TYR A 125 28.89 2.49 26.08
C TYR A 125 29.32 1.88 24.75
N PRO A 126 29.65 0.59 24.68
CA PRO A 126 29.85 -0.14 23.43
C PRO A 126 28.50 -0.45 22.77
N PHE A 127 27.72 0.59 22.53
CA PHE A 127 26.42 0.59 21.85
C PHE A 127 26.55 1.28 20.50
N TYR A 128 26.05 0.65 19.45
CA TYR A 128 26.24 1.05 18.06
C TYR A 128 24.89 1.24 17.36
N VAL A 129 24.82 2.26 16.52
CA VAL A 129 23.65 2.58 15.71
C VAL A 129 24.11 2.81 14.28
N ASN A 130 23.54 2.07 13.32
CA ASN A 130 23.71 2.35 11.91
C ASN A 130 22.45 3.02 11.38
N LEU A 131 22.57 4.25 10.86
CA LEU A 131 21.54 4.89 10.08
C LEU A 131 21.77 4.56 8.62
N CYS A 132 20.77 3.93 8.01
CA CYS A 132 20.84 3.39 6.65
C CYS A 132 19.92 4.21 5.74
N TYR A 133 20.46 4.61 4.57
CA TYR A 133 19.75 5.38 3.55
C TYR A 133 19.95 4.70 2.20
N LYS A 134 18.87 4.16 1.63
CA LYS A 134 18.87 3.55 0.29
C LYS A 134 18.18 4.50 -0.68
N ALA A 135 18.95 5.15 -1.55
CA ALA A 135 18.45 6.05 -2.59
C ALA A 135 18.31 5.32 -3.92
N TYR A 136 17.12 5.28 -4.49
CA TYR A 136 16.85 4.64 -5.77
C TYR A 136 17.32 5.48 -6.95
N ARG A 137 17.73 4.81 -8.05
CA ARG A 137 18.31 5.49 -9.24
C ARG A 137 17.26 5.91 -10.26
N ASP A 138 16.10 5.26 -10.29
CA ASP A 138 15.07 5.40 -11.30
C ASP A 138 13.80 6.11 -10.79
N VAL A 139 13.76 6.42 -9.47
CA VAL A 139 12.60 7.04 -8.82
C VAL A 139 13.01 7.91 -7.63
N ASP A 140 12.26 8.96 -7.35
CA ASP A 140 12.55 9.90 -6.27
C ASP A 140 12.06 9.39 -4.91
N VAL A 141 12.64 8.27 -4.46
CA VAL A 141 12.37 7.69 -3.13
C VAL A 141 13.70 7.30 -2.45
N ILE A 142 13.79 7.62 -1.17
CA ILE A 142 14.86 7.18 -0.27
C ILE A 142 14.20 6.32 0.82
N GLU A 143 14.62 5.07 0.97
CA GLU A 143 14.29 4.28 2.16
C GLU A 143 15.31 4.54 3.26
N THR A 144 14.83 4.73 4.49
CA THR A 144 15.69 4.92 5.66
C THR A 144 15.25 4.00 6.80
N TRP A 145 16.24 3.38 7.46
CA TRP A 145 16.01 2.53 8.64
C TRP A 145 17.19 2.61 9.59
N THR A 146 17.01 2.10 10.79
CA THR A 146 18.03 2.08 11.83
C THR A 146 18.36 0.64 12.26
N GLU A 147 19.63 0.36 12.50
CA GLU A 147 20.10 -0.90 13.06
C GLU A 147 20.82 -0.64 14.39
N PHE A 148 20.51 -1.45 15.40
CA PHE A 148 21.07 -1.37 16.74
C PHE A 148 21.85 -2.62 17.07
N SER A 149 23.01 -2.46 17.68
CA SER A 149 23.79 -3.55 18.24
C SER A 149 24.61 -3.07 19.44
N HIS A 150 25.06 -4.01 20.26
CA HIS A 150 25.93 -3.67 21.39
C HIS A 150 26.89 -4.82 21.76
N SER A 151 27.94 -4.50 22.53
CA SER A 151 28.84 -5.47 23.14
C SER A 151 28.97 -5.30 24.65
N GLU A 152 27.96 -4.70 25.29
CA GLU A 152 27.88 -4.61 26.75
C GLU A 152 27.83 -6.00 27.40
N LYS A 153 28.09 -6.08 28.72
CA LYS A 153 28.24 -7.37 29.43
C LYS A 153 26.93 -8.16 29.52
N THR A 154 25.79 -7.46 29.65
CA THR A 154 24.45 -8.05 29.75
C THR A 154 23.55 -7.42 28.66
N PRO A 155 22.40 -8.02 28.35
CA PRO A 155 21.46 -7.44 27.41
C PRO A 155 21.06 -6.01 27.78
N VAL A 156 20.83 -5.16 26.77
CA VAL A 156 20.26 -3.83 26.92
C VAL A 156 18.77 -3.85 26.53
N THR A 157 18.00 -2.84 26.93
CA THR A 157 16.59 -2.76 26.52
C THR A 157 16.37 -1.52 25.69
N LEU A 158 15.91 -1.70 24.46
CA LEU A 158 15.42 -0.63 23.59
C LEU A 158 14.03 -0.22 24.08
N LEU A 159 13.88 1.03 24.52
CA LEU A 159 12.64 1.60 25.03
C LEU A 159 11.97 2.55 24.02
N GLN A 160 12.78 3.21 23.19
CA GLN A 160 12.39 3.95 21.99
C GLN A 160 13.40 3.62 20.90
N PHE A 161 12.91 3.36 19.68
CA PHE A 161 13.75 2.90 18.58
C PHE A 161 13.09 3.24 17.23
N ALA A 162 12.96 4.53 16.95
CA ALA A 162 12.35 4.98 15.70
C ALA A 162 13.12 4.44 14.48
N SER A 163 12.39 4.07 13.43
CA SER A 163 12.98 3.73 12.13
C SER A 163 13.72 4.91 11.53
N SER A 164 13.11 6.10 11.67
CA SER A 164 13.66 7.34 11.15
C SER A 164 13.14 8.53 11.94
N TYR A 165 13.92 9.59 11.91
CA TYR A 165 13.56 10.93 12.35
C TYR A 165 13.81 11.90 11.19
N LEU A 166 12.87 12.83 10.97
CA LEU A 166 13.01 13.90 10.00
C LEU A 166 12.60 15.23 10.64
N PRO A 167 13.49 16.23 10.75
CA PRO A 167 13.10 17.59 11.12
C PRO A 167 12.36 18.20 9.92
N LEU A 168 11.08 18.52 10.07
CA LEU A 168 10.35 19.31 9.10
C LEU A 168 10.70 20.80 9.29
N ARG A 169 10.29 21.63 8.33
CA ARG A 169 10.59 23.06 8.45
C ARG A 169 9.69 23.76 9.48
N ARG A 170 10.09 24.96 9.89
CA ARG A 170 9.25 25.87 10.66
C ARG A 170 8.13 26.45 9.80
N GLY A 171 6.98 26.71 10.39
CA GLY A 171 5.90 27.49 9.78
C GLY A 171 4.63 26.71 9.48
N ASP A 172 3.83 27.16 8.52
CA ASP A 172 2.51 26.60 8.20
C ASP A 172 2.63 25.27 7.43
N VAL A 173 2.91 24.19 8.17
CA VAL A 173 2.98 22.83 7.65
C VAL A 173 1.64 22.14 7.86
N TRP A 174 1.14 21.48 6.80
CA TRP A 174 -0.09 20.70 6.84
C TRP A 174 0.21 19.22 6.71
N LEU A 175 -0.54 18.43 7.46
CA LEU A 175 -0.52 16.98 7.43
C LEU A 175 -1.70 16.47 6.61
N SER A 176 -1.42 15.61 5.63
CA SER A 176 -2.41 14.77 4.96
C SER A 176 -2.22 13.33 5.45
N SER A 177 -3.26 12.75 6.03
CA SER A 177 -3.27 11.38 6.56
C SER A 177 -4.56 10.66 6.17
N LEU A 178 -4.56 9.34 6.29
CA LEU A 178 -5.73 8.51 6.03
C LEU A 178 -6.26 7.94 7.36
N TYR A 179 -7.58 7.97 7.51
CA TYR A 179 -8.29 7.40 8.65
C TYR A 179 -9.49 6.58 8.17
N GLY A 180 -10.15 5.88 9.06
CA GLY A 180 -11.36 5.16 8.68
C GLY A 180 -11.80 4.11 9.67
N GLY A 181 -12.25 3.00 9.13
CA GLY A 181 -12.74 1.81 9.81
C GLY A 181 -13.20 0.78 8.78
N TRP A 182 -13.67 -0.35 9.22
CA TRP A 182 -14.21 -1.36 8.33
C TRP A 182 -15.35 -0.80 7.43
N GLY A 183 -15.21 -1.00 6.13
CA GLY A 183 -16.16 -0.49 5.13
C GLY A 183 -16.13 1.03 4.93
N ASN A 184 -15.20 1.73 5.55
CA ASN A 184 -15.01 3.18 5.46
C ASN A 184 -13.51 3.54 5.48
N GLU A 185 -12.68 2.74 4.85
CA GLU A 185 -11.22 2.84 4.84
C GLU A 185 -10.72 4.07 4.10
N ALA A 186 -9.48 4.43 4.37
CA ALA A 186 -8.68 5.40 3.61
C ALA A 186 -9.35 6.77 3.37
N ARG A 187 -10.07 7.30 4.35
CA ARG A 187 -10.65 8.66 4.28
C ARG A 187 -9.56 9.70 4.46
N LEU A 188 -9.51 10.67 3.57
CA LEU A 188 -8.51 11.74 3.61
C LEU A 188 -8.82 12.73 4.73
N LEU A 189 -7.82 12.97 5.60
CA LEU A 189 -7.81 14.05 6.58
C LEU A 189 -6.64 14.99 6.28
N GLN A 190 -6.94 16.28 6.19
CA GLN A 190 -5.94 17.34 6.00
C GLN A 190 -6.06 18.37 7.09
N GLU A 191 -5.00 18.56 7.87
CA GLU A 191 -5.00 19.45 9.03
C GLU A 191 -3.67 20.22 9.14
N PRO A 192 -3.69 21.51 9.61
CA PRO A 192 -2.45 22.21 9.92
C PRO A 192 -1.82 21.64 11.18
N LEU A 193 -0.50 21.49 11.20
CA LEU A 193 0.23 21.14 12.41
C LEU A 193 0.18 22.31 13.42
N LYS A 194 0.02 21.97 14.69
CA LYS A 194 -0.09 22.92 15.79
C LYS A 194 0.88 22.52 16.92
N PRO A 195 1.30 23.46 17.79
CA PRO A 195 2.13 23.15 18.95
C PRO A 195 1.59 21.96 19.76
N GLY A 196 2.50 21.07 20.15
CA GLY A 196 2.19 19.81 20.85
C GLY A 196 2.45 18.59 19.98
N ILE A 197 1.88 17.45 20.38
CA ILE A 197 2.11 16.15 19.75
C ILE A 197 0.88 15.71 18.97
N ARG A 198 1.05 15.46 17.67
CA ARG A 198 0.12 14.71 16.82
C ARG A 198 0.62 13.28 16.69
N LEU A 199 -0.21 12.32 17.08
CA LEU A 199 0.11 10.90 17.02
C LEU A 199 -0.86 10.18 16.08
N ILE A 200 -0.32 9.47 15.10
CA ILE A 200 -1.03 8.49 14.27
C ILE A 200 -0.48 7.13 14.68
N LYS A 201 -1.37 6.24 15.11
CA LYS A 201 -1.00 4.97 15.71
C LYS A 201 -2.03 3.91 15.38
N ASN A 202 -1.58 2.70 15.13
CA ASN A 202 -2.42 1.51 15.07
C ASN A 202 -1.73 0.37 15.82
N ILE A 203 -2.48 -0.32 16.68
CA ILE A 203 -2.03 -1.45 17.51
C ILE A 203 -2.99 -2.63 17.41
N ASP A 204 -3.76 -2.72 16.32
CA ASP A 204 -4.68 -3.84 16.08
C ASP A 204 -3.94 -5.14 15.67
N GLY A 205 -2.61 -5.09 15.61
CA GLY A 205 -1.78 -6.21 15.17
C GLY A 205 -1.99 -6.51 13.70
N VAL A 206 -2.80 -7.52 13.41
CA VAL A 206 -3.03 -8.02 12.04
C VAL A 206 -3.75 -7.00 11.15
N ARG A 207 -4.77 -6.29 11.66
CA ARG A 207 -5.57 -5.31 10.90
C ARG A 207 -5.12 -3.88 11.18
N ASN A 208 -3.97 -3.50 10.70
CA ASN A 208 -3.27 -2.26 11.07
C ASN A 208 -3.55 -1.04 10.17
N SER A 209 -4.50 -1.11 9.24
CA SER A 209 -4.83 0.00 8.32
C SER A 209 -6.31 0.44 8.36
N HIS A 210 -7.18 -0.13 9.20
CA HIS A 210 -8.57 0.29 9.27
C HIS A 210 -8.74 1.69 9.85
N THR A 211 -8.17 1.95 11.03
CA THR A 211 -8.39 3.19 11.78
C THR A 211 -7.42 4.30 11.40
N ALA A 212 -6.22 3.95 11.00
CA ALA A 212 -5.18 4.86 10.56
C ALA A 212 -4.23 4.13 9.60
N HIS A 213 -3.53 4.86 8.76
CA HIS A 213 -2.54 4.32 7.83
C HIS A 213 -1.12 4.71 8.22
N ALA A 214 -0.15 3.87 7.84
CA ALA A 214 1.27 4.08 8.09
C ALA A 214 1.93 5.04 7.09
N GLU A 215 1.14 5.74 6.29
CA GLU A 215 1.53 6.67 5.25
C GLU A 215 0.98 8.08 5.54
N VAL A 216 1.81 9.10 5.30
CA VAL A 216 1.46 10.52 5.48
C VAL A 216 2.13 11.38 4.42
N MET A 217 1.57 12.57 4.17
CA MET A 217 2.22 13.63 3.40
C MET A 217 2.21 14.95 4.18
N PHE A 218 3.32 15.68 4.10
CA PHE A 218 3.49 17.01 4.69
C PHE A 218 3.58 18.05 3.58
N SER A 219 2.62 18.96 3.53
CA SER A 219 2.69 20.14 2.65
C SER A 219 3.38 21.27 3.42
N LEU A 220 4.51 21.73 2.88
CA LEU A 220 5.42 22.65 3.57
C LEU A 220 5.10 24.12 3.36
N ASP A 221 4.18 24.46 2.46
CA ASP A 221 3.86 25.80 2.03
C ASP A 221 2.38 26.17 2.31
N GLY A 222 1.80 25.59 3.35
CA GLY A 222 0.40 25.81 3.73
C GLY A 222 -0.52 24.69 3.26
N LYS A 223 -1.80 25.04 3.02
CA LYS A 223 -2.84 24.08 2.70
C LYS A 223 -2.46 23.19 1.49
N PRO A 224 -2.62 21.86 1.60
CA PRO A 224 -2.24 20.94 0.54
C PRO A 224 -2.86 21.24 -0.81
N GLN A 225 -2.04 21.18 -1.87
CA GLN A 225 -2.44 21.33 -3.27
C GLN A 225 -2.01 20.09 -4.06
N GLU A 226 -2.79 19.75 -5.09
CA GLU A 226 -2.51 18.56 -5.91
C GLU A 226 -1.29 18.75 -6.83
N ASN A 227 -1.14 19.93 -7.42
CA ASN A 227 -0.18 20.18 -8.51
C ASN A 227 0.84 21.29 -8.20
N THR A 228 0.91 21.79 -6.98
CA THR A 228 1.84 22.87 -6.58
C THR A 228 2.20 22.78 -5.11
N GLY A 229 3.36 23.36 -4.76
CA GLY A 229 3.85 23.44 -3.39
C GLY A 229 4.75 22.26 -2.99
N ARG A 230 5.63 22.52 -2.04
CA ARG A 230 6.59 21.53 -1.56
C ARG A 230 5.91 20.51 -0.68
N THR A 231 6.12 19.24 -0.99
CA THR A 231 5.50 18.11 -0.31
C THR A 231 6.55 17.07 0.03
N ILE A 232 6.55 16.57 1.26
CA ILE A 232 7.26 15.36 1.68
C ILE A 232 6.23 14.26 1.87
N GLY A 233 6.40 13.14 1.16
CA GLY A 233 5.67 11.91 1.42
C GLY A 233 6.51 10.97 2.29
N ALA A 234 5.84 10.27 3.21
CA ALA A 234 6.44 9.28 4.09
C ALA A 234 5.55 8.04 4.19
N ALA A 235 6.12 6.85 3.96
CA ALA A 235 5.42 5.57 4.06
C ALA A 235 6.25 4.58 4.86
N LEU A 236 5.76 4.16 6.03
CA LEU A 236 6.43 3.16 6.85
C LEU A 236 6.18 1.76 6.28
N CYS A 237 7.23 1.08 5.86
CA CYS A 237 7.17 -0.27 5.28
C CYS A 237 7.06 -1.34 6.39
N TYR A 238 5.96 -1.31 7.13
CA TYR A 238 5.72 -2.21 8.25
C TYR A 238 4.25 -2.64 8.32
N THR A 239 4.02 -3.92 8.53
CA THR A 239 2.68 -4.50 8.65
C THR A 239 2.32 -4.88 10.10
N GLY A 240 3.06 -4.38 11.08
CA GLY A 240 2.82 -4.56 12.52
C GLY A 240 2.26 -3.32 13.20
N ASP A 241 2.31 -3.33 14.51
CA ASP A 241 1.93 -2.20 15.34
C ASP A 241 2.91 -1.04 15.14
N TYR A 242 2.40 0.13 14.78
CA TYR A 242 3.23 1.27 14.41
C TYR A 242 2.76 2.58 15.05
N ARG A 243 3.68 3.54 15.04
CA ARG A 243 3.40 4.94 15.38
C ARG A 243 4.13 5.90 14.46
N LEU A 244 3.42 6.97 14.07
CA LEU A 244 3.94 8.16 13.43
C LEU A 244 3.68 9.32 14.37
N LYS A 245 4.74 9.92 14.91
CA LYS A 245 4.63 11.00 15.89
C LYS A 245 5.19 12.30 15.31
N ILE A 246 4.40 13.36 15.33
CA ILE A 246 4.83 14.69 14.97
C ILE A 246 4.81 15.55 16.24
N ASN A 247 5.96 16.03 16.67
CA ASN A 247 6.08 16.98 17.76
C ASN A 247 6.36 18.38 17.19
N THR A 248 5.47 19.32 17.45
CA THR A 248 5.68 20.73 17.13
C THR A 248 6.10 21.45 18.42
N ASP A 249 7.32 21.99 18.44
CA ASP A 249 7.90 22.67 19.59
C ASP A 249 7.41 24.12 19.73
N ASP A 250 7.88 24.83 20.75
CA ASP A 250 7.55 26.22 21.03
C ASP A 250 8.15 27.22 20.02
N GLY A 251 9.08 26.75 19.20
CA GLY A 251 9.68 27.50 18.08
C GLY A 251 8.99 27.25 16.74
N ASP A 252 7.84 26.55 16.73
CA ASP A 252 7.12 26.10 15.52
C ASP A 252 7.96 25.19 14.60
N TYR A 253 8.96 24.47 15.13
CA TYR A 253 9.62 23.40 14.42
C TYR A 253 8.81 22.11 14.58
N HIS A 254 8.68 21.39 13.46
CA HIS A 254 7.98 20.12 13.44
C HIS A 254 9.00 18.97 13.33
N HIS A 255 8.91 18.05 14.27
CA HIS A 255 9.79 16.89 14.39
C HIS A 255 8.99 15.62 14.10
N PHE A 256 9.29 14.93 12.99
CA PHE A 256 8.59 13.72 12.59
C PHE A 256 9.41 12.48 12.96
N PHE A 257 8.77 11.54 13.66
CA PHE A 257 9.31 10.25 14.06
C PHE A 257 8.39 9.15 13.52
N ALA A 258 8.96 8.13 12.89
CA ALA A 258 8.23 6.98 12.39
C ALA A 258 8.89 5.68 12.82
N GLY A 259 8.09 4.67 13.17
CA GLY A 259 8.60 3.37 13.55
C GLY A 259 7.54 2.43 14.11
N MET A 260 8.01 1.32 14.65
CA MET A 260 7.18 0.37 15.40
C MET A 260 6.59 1.05 16.65
N ASP A 261 5.47 0.52 17.16
CA ASP A 261 4.92 1.01 18.44
C ASP A 261 5.76 0.51 19.61
N GLU A 262 6.51 1.42 20.21
CA GLU A 262 7.39 1.13 21.34
C GLU A 262 6.69 1.14 22.71
N GLU A 263 5.42 1.54 22.79
CA GLU A 263 4.67 1.47 24.05
C GLU A 263 4.27 0.05 24.42
N GLY A 264 3.92 -0.75 23.40
CA GLY A 264 3.56 -2.16 23.57
C GLY A 264 4.72 -3.13 23.38
N ALA A 265 5.92 -2.67 22.98
CA ALA A 265 6.98 -3.54 22.47
C ALA A 265 8.37 -3.06 22.83
N SER A 266 8.73 -3.03 24.13
CA SER A 266 10.15 -2.85 24.49
C SER A 266 10.95 -4.08 24.05
N PHE A 267 12.14 -3.87 23.46
CA PHE A 267 12.97 -4.96 22.93
C PHE A 267 14.24 -5.15 23.74
N ARG A 268 14.42 -6.36 24.27
CA ARG A 268 15.63 -6.77 24.99
C ARG A 268 16.66 -7.31 24.00
N LEU A 269 17.61 -6.47 23.62
CA LEU A 269 18.68 -6.78 22.68
C LEU A 269 19.80 -7.56 23.38
N LYS A 270 20.14 -8.72 22.88
CA LYS A 270 21.23 -9.56 23.39
C LYS A 270 22.57 -9.10 22.83
N LYS A 271 23.67 -9.35 23.58
CA LYS A 271 25.02 -9.01 23.12
C LYS A 271 25.35 -9.63 21.77
N GLY A 272 25.77 -8.80 20.81
CA GLY A 272 26.11 -9.22 19.46
C GLY A 272 24.94 -9.47 18.52
N GLU A 273 23.72 -9.37 19.02
CA GLU A 273 22.50 -9.35 18.19
C GLU A 273 22.39 -8.02 17.46
N VAL A 274 21.80 -8.04 16.26
CA VAL A 274 21.45 -6.83 15.51
C VAL A 274 19.92 -6.74 15.43
N PHE A 275 19.37 -5.66 15.97
CA PHE A 275 17.97 -5.33 15.81
C PHE A 275 17.82 -4.27 14.69
N ARG A 276 17.02 -4.59 13.67
CA ARG A 276 16.74 -3.72 12.54
C ARG A 276 15.28 -3.27 12.58
N THR A 277 15.07 -1.96 12.44
CA THR A 277 13.74 -1.37 12.29
C THR A 277 13.21 -1.52 10.86
N PRO A 278 11.88 -1.46 10.63
CA PRO A 278 11.32 -1.42 9.29
C PRO A 278 11.73 -0.13 8.56
N PRO A 279 11.89 -0.16 7.22
CA PRO A 279 12.20 1.04 6.47
C PRO A 279 11.05 2.05 6.46
N LEU A 280 11.40 3.34 6.49
CA LEU A 280 10.54 4.45 6.13
C LEU A 280 10.93 4.92 4.73
N ALA A 281 10.00 4.87 3.77
CA ALA A 281 10.19 5.44 2.45
C ALA A 281 9.84 6.93 2.47
N LEU A 282 10.75 7.77 1.99
CA LEU A 282 10.60 9.21 1.89
C LEU A 282 10.63 9.64 0.42
N THR A 283 9.77 10.57 0.04
CA THR A 283 9.81 11.25 -1.26
C THR A 283 9.64 12.75 -1.07
N TYR A 284 10.13 13.54 -2.03
CA TYR A 284 10.00 14.98 -2.06
C TYR A 284 9.50 15.44 -3.42
N SER A 285 8.68 16.48 -3.45
CA SER A 285 8.19 17.13 -4.67
C SER A 285 7.95 18.61 -4.45
N GLU A 286 8.19 19.44 -5.46
CA GLU A 286 7.77 20.85 -5.52
C GLU A 286 6.45 21.03 -6.26
N GLU A 287 5.92 19.95 -6.83
CA GLU A 287 4.69 19.92 -7.63
C GLU A 287 3.49 19.32 -6.87
N GLY A 288 3.47 19.48 -5.55
CA GLY A 288 2.34 19.11 -4.69
C GLY A 288 2.19 17.61 -4.44
N LEU A 289 0.98 17.27 -3.91
CA LEU A 289 0.66 15.89 -3.49
C LEU A 289 0.64 14.90 -4.66
N GLY A 290 0.21 15.33 -5.84
CA GLY A 290 0.07 14.47 -7.01
C GLY A 290 1.42 13.92 -7.49
N SER A 291 2.45 14.75 -7.54
CA SER A 291 3.79 14.32 -7.91
C SER A 291 4.39 13.38 -6.86
N ALA A 292 4.25 13.68 -5.57
CA ALA A 292 4.67 12.77 -4.48
C ALA A 292 3.95 11.41 -4.57
N SER A 293 2.65 11.40 -4.90
CA SER A 293 1.89 10.16 -5.14
C SER A 293 2.48 9.35 -6.30
N ARG A 294 2.77 10.00 -7.43
CA ARG A 294 3.33 9.31 -8.61
C ARG A 294 4.71 8.70 -8.31
N ASN A 295 5.52 9.35 -7.48
CA ASN A 295 6.79 8.78 -7.01
C ASN A 295 6.57 7.49 -6.23
N PHE A 296 5.62 7.48 -5.27
CA PHE A 296 5.25 6.25 -4.56
C PHE A 296 4.67 5.18 -5.48
N HIS A 297 3.85 5.55 -6.47
CA HIS A 297 3.29 4.59 -7.42
C HIS A 297 4.37 3.93 -8.27
N LYS A 298 5.32 4.70 -8.79
CA LYS A 298 6.44 4.19 -9.59
C LYS A 298 7.36 3.30 -8.74
N TRP A 299 7.74 3.79 -7.56
CA TRP A 299 8.54 3.01 -6.60
C TRP A 299 7.81 1.73 -6.16
N GLY A 300 6.51 1.83 -5.85
CA GLY A 300 5.67 0.68 -5.49
C GLY A 300 5.72 -0.39 -6.57
N ARG A 301 5.45 -0.04 -7.83
CA ARG A 301 5.49 -0.98 -8.95
C ARG A 301 6.87 -1.58 -9.19
N ASN A 302 7.90 -0.75 -9.20
CA ASN A 302 9.24 -1.17 -9.64
C ASN A 302 10.02 -1.91 -8.55
N HIS A 303 9.78 -1.61 -7.26
CA HIS A 303 10.66 -2.04 -6.17
C HIS A 303 9.95 -2.71 -4.99
N LYS A 304 8.62 -2.65 -4.90
CA LYS A 304 7.90 -3.16 -3.73
C LYS A 304 6.86 -4.23 -4.02
N LEU A 305 5.99 -4.04 -4.99
CA LEU A 305 4.98 -5.02 -5.28
C LEU A 305 5.61 -6.30 -5.87
N ALA A 306 5.22 -7.45 -5.34
CA ALA A 306 5.48 -8.69 -6.04
C ALA A 306 4.83 -8.63 -7.43
N ASN A 307 5.61 -9.01 -8.47
CA ASN A 307 5.15 -8.94 -9.86
C ASN A 307 4.51 -7.60 -10.25
N GLY A 308 5.07 -6.47 -9.80
CA GLY A 308 4.55 -5.13 -10.09
C GLY A 308 4.55 -4.74 -11.57
N ASP A 309 5.24 -5.50 -12.41
CA ASP A 309 5.34 -5.40 -13.87
C ASP A 309 4.35 -6.29 -14.64
N LYS A 310 3.59 -7.17 -13.95
CA LYS A 310 2.63 -8.09 -14.58
C LYS A 310 1.20 -7.54 -14.47
N LEU A 311 0.49 -7.46 -15.61
CA LEU A 311 -0.93 -7.09 -15.62
C LEU A 311 -1.78 -8.06 -14.80
N ARG A 312 -2.71 -7.54 -14.04
CA ARG A 312 -3.66 -8.32 -13.24
C ARG A 312 -4.83 -8.80 -14.08
N LYS A 313 -5.25 -10.02 -13.85
CA LYS A 313 -6.41 -10.64 -14.51
C LYS A 313 -7.72 -10.05 -14.00
N ILE A 314 -8.75 -10.03 -14.87
CA ILE A 314 -10.12 -9.67 -14.50
C ILE A 314 -10.77 -10.90 -13.86
N LEU A 315 -11.17 -10.78 -12.59
CA LEU A 315 -11.71 -11.91 -11.85
C LEU A 315 -13.20 -11.77 -11.49
N LEU A 316 -13.82 -12.90 -11.20
CA LEU A 316 -15.05 -13.00 -10.42
C LEU A 316 -14.74 -13.67 -9.10
N ASN A 317 -15.05 -13.00 -7.99
CA ASN A 317 -15.00 -13.56 -6.64
C ASN A 317 -16.40 -14.07 -6.24
N SER A 318 -16.48 -15.23 -5.58
CA SER A 318 -17.75 -15.86 -5.23
C SER A 318 -18.41 -15.28 -3.98
N TRP A 319 -17.70 -14.44 -3.16
CA TRP A 319 -18.19 -14.05 -1.83
C TRP A 319 -19.58 -13.42 -1.85
N GLU A 320 -19.77 -12.26 -2.43
CA GLU A 320 -21.09 -11.61 -2.50
C GLU A 320 -22.08 -12.36 -3.42
N GLY A 321 -21.60 -13.36 -4.16
CA GLY A 321 -22.45 -14.21 -5.00
C GLY A 321 -23.16 -15.31 -4.24
N VAL A 322 -22.48 -15.96 -3.28
CA VAL A 322 -23.01 -17.14 -2.57
C VAL A 322 -22.65 -17.18 -1.08
N TYR A 323 -21.77 -16.29 -0.60
CA TYR A 323 -21.22 -16.35 0.77
C TYR A 323 -20.70 -17.75 1.11
N PHE A 324 -21.08 -18.32 2.25
CA PHE A 324 -20.69 -19.67 2.69
C PHE A 324 -21.40 -20.82 1.94
N ASP A 325 -22.38 -20.54 1.10
CA ASP A 325 -23.16 -21.55 0.36
C ASP A 325 -22.41 -22.08 -0.86
N ILE A 326 -21.11 -22.35 -0.67
CA ILE A 326 -20.26 -22.96 -1.68
C ILE A 326 -20.79 -24.36 -2.04
N ASN A 327 -20.97 -24.62 -3.32
CA ASN A 327 -21.25 -25.95 -3.86
C ASN A 327 -20.70 -26.11 -5.28
N GLN A 328 -20.42 -27.35 -5.68
CA GLN A 328 -19.78 -27.69 -6.95
C GLN A 328 -20.47 -27.08 -8.17
N LYS A 329 -21.81 -27.21 -8.22
CA LYS A 329 -22.63 -26.76 -9.35
C LYS A 329 -22.64 -25.24 -9.52
N ASP A 330 -22.79 -24.50 -8.40
CA ASP A 330 -22.80 -23.03 -8.45
C ASP A 330 -21.42 -22.49 -8.84
N MET A 331 -20.35 -23.11 -8.36
CA MET A 331 -18.98 -22.72 -8.74
C MET A 331 -18.74 -22.94 -10.25
N GLU A 332 -19.13 -24.10 -10.79
CA GLU A 332 -19.05 -24.36 -12.25
C GLU A 332 -19.87 -23.34 -13.06
N GLN A 333 -21.09 -23.03 -12.62
CA GLN A 333 -21.94 -22.07 -13.32
C GLN A 333 -21.34 -20.64 -13.28
N MET A 334 -20.83 -20.19 -12.13
CA MET A 334 -20.20 -18.88 -12.02
C MET A 334 -18.94 -18.80 -12.89
N MET A 335 -18.15 -19.88 -13.00
CA MET A 335 -16.99 -19.95 -13.91
C MET A 335 -17.44 -19.83 -15.37
N ALA A 336 -18.50 -20.53 -15.77
CA ALA A 336 -19.06 -20.43 -17.12
C ALA A 336 -19.56 -19.01 -17.44
N ASP A 337 -20.27 -18.39 -16.50
CA ASP A 337 -20.83 -17.05 -16.69
C ASP A 337 -19.76 -15.98 -16.83
N ILE A 338 -18.72 -15.99 -15.98
CA ILE A 338 -17.62 -15.00 -16.09
C ILE A 338 -16.79 -15.21 -17.36
N ALA A 339 -16.58 -16.45 -17.79
CA ALA A 339 -15.91 -16.75 -19.04
C ALA A 339 -16.68 -16.18 -20.25
N LEU A 340 -18.03 -16.33 -20.27
CA LEU A 340 -18.89 -15.77 -21.31
C LEU A 340 -18.86 -14.24 -21.35
N MET A 341 -18.71 -13.59 -20.18
CA MET A 341 -18.53 -12.15 -20.10
C MET A 341 -17.12 -11.69 -20.45
N GLY A 342 -16.17 -12.62 -20.66
CA GLY A 342 -14.79 -12.32 -21.03
C GLY A 342 -13.84 -12.12 -19.84
N GLY A 343 -14.23 -12.51 -18.63
CA GLY A 343 -13.32 -12.55 -17.48
C GLY A 343 -12.23 -13.61 -17.65
N GLU A 344 -11.23 -13.56 -16.80
CA GLU A 344 -9.99 -14.32 -16.97
C GLU A 344 -9.67 -15.24 -15.78
N LEU A 345 -10.35 -15.04 -14.65
CA LEU A 345 -10.06 -15.72 -13.39
C LEU A 345 -11.34 -15.87 -12.57
N PHE A 346 -11.52 -17.01 -11.94
CA PHE A 346 -12.54 -17.23 -10.91
C PHE A 346 -11.86 -17.48 -9.57
N VAL A 347 -12.33 -16.82 -8.50
CA VAL A 347 -11.81 -17.00 -7.14
C VAL A 347 -12.91 -17.54 -6.25
N MET A 348 -12.76 -18.78 -5.80
CA MET A 348 -13.60 -19.37 -4.76
C MET A 348 -13.23 -18.79 -3.40
N ASP A 349 -14.17 -18.10 -2.77
CA ASP A 349 -13.99 -17.43 -1.48
C ASP A 349 -14.24 -18.37 -0.28
N ASP A 350 -14.44 -17.83 0.92
CA ASP A 350 -14.63 -18.56 2.18
C ASP A 350 -15.83 -19.54 2.12
N GLY A 351 -15.73 -20.66 2.83
CA GLY A 351 -16.81 -21.64 2.95
C GLY A 351 -16.54 -23.02 2.33
N TRP A 352 -15.41 -23.28 1.68
CA TRP A 352 -15.15 -24.51 0.92
C TRP A 352 -14.60 -25.68 1.76
N PHE A 353 -14.18 -25.45 3.01
CA PHE A 353 -13.39 -26.36 3.85
C PHE A 353 -14.11 -26.82 5.11
N GLY A 354 -13.46 -27.74 5.84
CA GLY A 354 -13.93 -28.30 7.09
C GLY A 354 -14.87 -29.52 6.88
N ASP A 355 -14.40 -30.71 7.26
CA ASP A 355 -15.22 -31.94 7.20
C ASP A 355 -15.93 -32.20 8.54
N LYS A 356 -15.19 -32.34 9.62
CA LYS A 356 -15.75 -32.51 10.97
C LYS A 356 -16.46 -31.26 11.49
N HIS A 357 -15.87 -30.11 11.24
CA HIS A 357 -16.39 -28.78 11.60
C HIS A 357 -16.61 -27.95 10.33
N PRO A 358 -17.75 -28.12 9.62
CA PRO A 358 -17.99 -27.45 8.35
C PRO A 358 -17.96 -25.93 8.48
N ARG A 359 -17.33 -25.26 7.51
CA ARG A 359 -17.32 -23.80 7.36
C ARG A 359 -18.59 -23.31 6.70
N ASP A 360 -19.70 -23.37 7.44
CA ASP A 360 -21.02 -22.89 6.98
C ASP A 360 -21.34 -21.47 7.46
N ILE A 361 -20.63 -21.01 8.48
CA ILE A 361 -20.65 -19.65 9.03
C ILE A 361 -19.32 -19.35 9.71
N ASP A 362 -19.12 -18.14 10.20
CA ASP A 362 -17.86 -17.66 10.84
C ASP A 362 -17.37 -18.45 12.07
N ASN A 363 -18.18 -19.32 12.66
CA ASN A 363 -17.93 -19.87 13.99
C ASN A 363 -17.26 -21.25 14.04
N ALA A 364 -16.85 -21.81 12.90
CA ALA A 364 -16.21 -23.12 12.81
C ALA A 364 -15.29 -23.24 11.60
N GLY A 365 -14.41 -24.24 11.65
CA GLY A 365 -13.65 -24.73 10.51
C GLY A 365 -12.32 -24.05 10.24
N LEU A 366 -12.07 -22.80 10.66
CA LEU A 366 -10.77 -22.18 10.43
C LEU A 366 -9.64 -22.98 11.10
N GLY A 367 -8.62 -23.27 10.32
CA GLY A 367 -7.54 -24.18 10.67
C GLY A 367 -7.62 -25.54 10.01
N ASP A 368 -8.84 -25.98 9.62
CA ASP A 368 -9.08 -27.29 8.99
C ASP A 368 -9.13 -27.15 7.47
N TRP A 369 -7.99 -26.99 6.83
CA TRP A 369 -7.87 -26.73 5.40
C TRP A 369 -8.08 -27.99 4.54
N VAL A 370 -9.16 -28.74 4.86
CA VAL A 370 -9.59 -29.94 4.14
C VAL A 370 -10.88 -29.62 3.42
N VAL A 371 -10.96 -29.99 2.16
CA VAL A 371 -12.17 -29.80 1.32
C VAL A 371 -13.38 -30.45 1.99
N ASN A 372 -14.49 -29.72 2.08
CA ASN A 372 -15.75 -30.27 2.54
C ASN A 372 -16.37 -31.15 1.42
N PRO A 373 -16.45 -32.48 1.61
CA PRO A 373 -16.89 -33.39 0.54
C PRO A 373 -18.38 -33.29 0.21
N LYS A 374 -19.18 -32.68 1.10
CA LYS A 374 -20.62 -32.44 0.84
C LYS A 374 -20.81 -31.23 -0.07
N LYS A 375 -19.99 -30.19 0.10
CA LYS A 375 -20.03 -28.98 -0.72
C LYS A 375 -19.38 -29.21 -2.09
N LEU A 376 -18.24 -29.89 -2.09
CA LEU A 376 -17.40 -30.12 -3.27
C LEU A 376 -17.13 -31.63 -3.42
N PRO A 377 -18.10 -32.42 -3.91
CA PRO A 377 -17.94 -33.87 -4.05
C PRO A 377 -16.82 -34.28 -4.99
N ASP A 378 -16.52 -33.46 -6.03
CA ASP A 378 -15.40 -33.69 -6.96
C ASP A 378 -14.10 -33.03 -6.51
N GLY A 379 -14.10 -32.37 -5.34
CA GLY A 379 -12.98 -31.66 -4.74
C GLY A 379 -12.50 -30.47 -5.58
N ILE A 380 -11.34 -29.90 -5.19
CA ILE A 380 -10.69 -28.81 -5.95
C ILE A 380 -10.31 -29.28 -7.36
N ALA A 381 -9.92 -30.54 -7.54
CA ALA A 381 -9.61 -31.09 -8.86
C ALA A 381 -10.81 -31.03 -9.84
N GLY A 382 -12.05 -31.15 -9.32
CA GLY A 382 -13.26 -30.93 -10.11
C GLY A 382 -13.36 -29.50 -10.63
N LEU A 383 -13.21 -28.53 -9.71
CA LEU A 383 -13.25 -27.11 -10.06
C LEU A 383 -12.15 -26.70 -11.04
N LEU A 384 -10.94 -27.25 -10.90
CA LEU A 384 -9.86 -27.00 -11.85
C LEU A 384 -10.17 -27.53 -13.25
N ARG A 385 -10.80 -28.70 -13.35
CA ARG A 385 -11.30 -29.21 -14.65
C ARG A 385 -12.38 -28.29 -15.25
N ASP A 386 -13.27 -27.76 -14.42
CA ASP A 386 -14.31 -26.83 -14.86
C ASP A 386 -13.70 -25.50 -15.32
N ALA A 387 -12.73 -24.95 -14.59
CA ALA A 387 -11.99 -23.75 -14.99
C ALA A 387 -11.28 -23.95 -16.35
N ALA A 388 -10.60 -25.09 -16.52
CA ALA A 388 -9.93 -25.43 -17.77
C ALA A 388 -10.91 -25.58 -18.94
N LYS A 389 -12.10 -26.19 -18.73
CA LYS A 389 -13.18 -26.31 -19.72
C LYS A 389 -13.63 -24.94 -20.24
N HIS A 390 -13.62 -23.91 -19.38
CA HIS A 390 -14.01 -22.55 -19.72
C HIS A 390 -12.82 -21.64 -20.07
N ASN A 391 -11.61 -22.18 -20.10
CA ASN A 391 -10.36 -21.46 -20.41
C ASN A 391 -10.15 -20.21 -19.53
N ILE A 392 -10.39 -20.35 -18.23
CA ILE A 392 -10.12 -19.32 -17.21
C ILE A 392 -9.22 -19.86 -16.12
N GLY A 393 -8.54 -18.98 -15.41
CA GLY A 393 -7.75 -19.32 -14.23
C GLY A 393 -8.62 -19.62 -13.02
N PHE A 394 -8.02 -20.25 -12.01
CA PHE A 394 -8.67 -20.56 -10.74
C PHE A 394 -7.86 -20.01 -9.55
N GLY A 395 -8.57 -19.43 -8.61
CA GLY A 395 -8.04 -18.93 -7.34
C GLY A 395 -8.84 -19.42 -6.14
N ILE A 396 -8.23 -19.31 -4.96
CA ILE A 396 -8.82 -19.82 -3.72
C ILE A 396 -8.56 -18.86 -2.56
N TRP A 397 -9.52 -18.75 -1.66
CA TRP A 397 -9.42 -18.00 -0.41
C TRP A 397 -8.85 -18.87 0.72
N ILE A 398 -8.00 -18.27 1.54
CA ILE A 398 -7.50 -18.83 2.80
C ILE A 398 -7.37 -17.74 3.87
N GLU A 399 -7.51 -18.11 5.14
CA GLU A 399 -7.26 -17.26 6.31
C GLU A 399 -6.32 -17.99 7.30
N PRO A 400 -5.05 -18.20 6.95
CA PRO A 400 -4.21 -19.16 7.62
C PRO A 400 -3.59 -18.66 8.93
N GLU A 401 -3.72 -17.37 9.24
CA GLU A 401 -3.29 -16.77 10.53
C GLU A 401 -4.36 -16.93 11.63
N MET A 402 -5.54 -17.43 11.29
CA MET A 402 -6.68 -17.53 12.20
C MET A 402 -7.10 -18.97 12.43
N ILE A 403 -7.79 -19.19 13.54
CA ILE A 403 -8.32 -20.48 13.96
C ILE A 403 -9.69 -20.29 14.61
N ASN A 404 -10.60 -21.25 14.45
CA ASN A 404 -11.78 -21.35 15.32
C ASN A 404 -11.51 -22.34 16.45
N THR A 405 -12.04 -22.08 17.64
CA THR A 405 -12.05 -23.04 18.74
C THR A 405 -12.91 -24.28 18.41
N ARG A 406 -13.77 -24.18 17.41
CA ARG A 406 -14.50 -25.27 16.78
C ARG A 406 -13.80 -25.69 15.49
N SER A 407 -12.61 -26.32 15.63
CA SER A 407 -11.82 -26.90 14.56
C SER A 407 -11.02 -28.10 15.08
N GLU A 408 -10.66 -29.03 14.21
CA GLU A 408 -9.78 -30.15 14.54
C GLU A 408 -8.36 -29.67 14.90
N LEU A 409 -7.92 -28.56 14.28
CA LEU A 409 -6.64 -27.94 14.61
C LEU A 409 -6.61 -27.51 16.08
N TYR A 410 -7.66 -26.81 16.55
CA TYR A 410 -7.72 -26.36 17.94
C TYR A 410 -7.83 -27.53 18.93
N GLU A 411 -8.57 -28.60 18.58
CA GLU A 411 -8.64 -29.82 19.40
C GLU A 411 -7.27 -30.45 19.61
N LYS A 412 -6.38 -30.37 18.59
CA LYS A 412 -5.03 -30.95 18.63
C LYS A 412 -4.01 -30.01 19.27
N HIS A 413 -4.14 -28.70 19.04
CA HIS A 413 -3.18 -27.68 19.39
C HIS A 413 -3.83 -26.45 20.03
N PRO A 414 -4.47 -26.56 21.21
CA PRO A 414 -5.10 -25.43 21.88
C PRO A 414 -4.08 -24.41 22.44
N ASP A 415 -2.79 -24.76 22.42
CA ASP A 415 -1.64 -23.94 22.79
C ASP A 415 -1.07 -23.09 21.64
N TRP A 416 -1.58 -23.23 20.41
CA TRP A 416 -1.10 -22.49 19.25
C TRP A 416 -1.76 -21.12 19.08
N VAL A 417 -2.72 -20.75 19.92
CA VAL A 417 -3.36 -19.44 19.90
C VAL A 417 -2.57 -18.43 20.72
N MET A 418 -2.61 -17.17 20.30
CA MET A 418 -2.13 -16.06 21.12
C MET A 418 -2.95 -16.01 22.40
N LYS A 419 -2.28 -16.15 23.55
CA LYS A 419 -2.92 -16.26 24.86
C LYS A 419 -1.99 -15.72 25.94
N VAL A 420 -2.57 -14.91 26.83
CA VAL A 420 -1.84 -14.44 28.02
C VAL A 420 -1.65 -15.62 28.98
N PRO A 421 -0.40 -15.96 29.37
CA PRO A 421 -0.17 -17.08 30.29
C PRO A 421 -0.96 -16.94 31.58
N GLY A 422 -1.70 -18.01 31.93
CA GLY A 422 -2.50 -18.06 33.17
C GLY A 422 -3.82 -17.31 33.14
N GLN A 423 -4.23 -16.79 31.98
CA GLN A 423 -5.53 -16.13 31.81
C GLN A 423 -6.39 -16.86 30.76
N ASP A 424 -7.72 -16.71 30.85
CA ASP A 424 -8.62 -17.09 29.80
C ASP A 424 -8.40 -16.18 28.60
N PHE A 425 -8.51 -16.73 27.37
CA PHE A 425 -8.38 -15.93 26.16
C PHE A 425 -9.73 -15.51 25.59
N ILE A 426 -9.73 -14.37 24.92
CA ILE A 426 -10.91 -13.77 24.30
C ILE A 426 -10.97 -14.19 22.84
N THR A 427 -12.15 -14.58 22.39
CA THR A 427 -12.47 -14.88 20.99
C THR A 427 -13.41 -13.83 20.41
N ALA A 428 -13.39 -13.66 19.08
CA ALA A 428 -14.30 -12.79 18.34
C ALA A 428 -15.01 -13.57 17.21
N ARG A 429 -15.71 -12.87 16.34
CA ARG A 429 -16.37 -13.42 15.13
C ARG A 429 -17.03 -14.79 15.37
N GLY A 430 -18.33 -14.76 15.62
CA GLY A 430 -19.07 -15.97 15.97
C GLY A 430 -18.73 -16.56 17.35
N GLY A 431 -17.92 -15.84 18.16
CA GLY A 431 -17.55 -16.26 19.51
C GLY A 431 -16.50 -17.37 19.57
N THR A 432 -15.83 -17.70 18.46
CA THR A 432 -14.91 -18.84 18.38
C THR A 432 -13.59 -18.55 17.68
N GLN A 433 -13.46 -17.40 16.98
CA GLN A 433 -12.24 -17.08 16.22
C GLN A 433 -11.14 -16.53 17.12
N ALA A 434 -9.89 -16.98 16.91
CA ALA A 434 -8.68 -16.57 17.59
C ALA A 434 -7.54 -16.40 16.59
N VAL A 435 -6.48 -15.72 17.01
CA VAL A 435 -5.26 -15.51 16.24
C VAL A 435 -4.25 -16.59 16.60
N LEU A 436 -3.63 -17.22 15.60
CA LEU A 436 -2.52 -18.15 15.78
C LEU A 436 -1.25 -17.43 16.21
N ASP A 437 -0.46 -18.04 17.09
CA ASP A 437 0.79 -17.47 17.60
C ASP A 437 1.96 -17.69 16.65
N LEU A 438 2.24 -16.73 15.78
CA LEU A 438 3.35 -16.79 14.83
C LEU A 438 4.74 -16.61 15.47
N THR A 439 4.83 -16.36 16.77
CA THR A 439 6.11 -16.43 17.47
C THR A 439 6.58 -17.88 17.58
N ASN A 440 5.63 -18.83 17.54
CA ASN A 440 5.90 -20.28 17.57
C ASN A 440 6.34 -20.80 16.18
N PRO A 441 7.55 -21.35 16.03
CA PRO A 441 8.02 -21.91 14.75
C PRO A 441 7.12 -23.02 14.18
N GLN A 442 6.48 -23.83 15.04
CA GLN A 442 5.58 -24.90 14.60
C GLN A 442 4.32 -24.34 13.93
N VAL A 443 3.80 -23.22 14.42
CA VAL A 443 2.67 -22.52 13.81
C VAL A 443 3.07 -21.94 12.43
N ARG A 444 4.25 -21.34 12.34
CA ARG A 444 4.78 -20.86 11.05
C ARG A 444 4.94 -21.99 10.04
N ASP A 445 5.45 -23.12 10.47
CA ASP A 445 5.58 -24.32 9.62
C ASP A 445 4.20 -24.85 9.20
N PHE A 446 3.22 -24.88 10.10
CA PHE A 446 1.86 -25.27 9.77
C PHE A 446 1.27 -24.38 8.68
N ILE A 447 1.36 -23.05 8.83
CA ILE A 447 0.84 -22.10 7.82
C ILE A 447 1.56 -22.29 6.48
N PHE A 448 2.90 -22.39 6.51
CA PHE A 448 3.66 -22.62 5.29
C PHE A 448 3.23 -23.93 4.59
N TYR A 449 3.13 -25.04 5.33
CA TYR A 449 2.74 -26.32 4.76
C TYR A 449 1.29 -26.38 4.32
N THR A 450 0.39 -25.61 4.92
CA THR A 450 -0.98 -25.45 4.43
C THR A 450 -0.98 -24.93 2.99
N VAL A 451 -0.29 -23.82 2.75
CA VAL A 451 -0.18 -23.22 1.41
C VAL A 451 0.64 -24.12 0.47
N ASP A 452 1.74 -24.65 0.95
CA ASP A 452 2.63 -25.52 0.17
C ASP A 452 1.92 -26.79 -0.32
N THR A 453 1.18 -27.45 0.56
CA THR A 453 0.43 -28.67 0.22
C THR A 453 -0.66 -28.38 -0.80
N LEU A 454 -1.36 -27.24 -0.65
CA LEU A 454 -2.41 -26.82 -1.58
C LEU A 454 -1.84 -26.59 -2.99
N LEU A 455 -0.79 -25.77 -3.10
CA LEU A 455 -0.18 -25.42 -4.39
C LEU A 455 0.63 -26.56 -5.01
N ALA A 456 1.28 -27.40 -4.20
CA ALA A 456 1.99 -28.57 -4.73
C ALA A 456 1.03 -29.65 -5.26
N ARG A 457 -0.14 -29.80 -4.62
CA ARG A 457 -1.17 -30.75 -5.07
C ARG A 457 -1.97 -30.26 -6.26
N TYR A 458 -2.15 -28.94 -6.36
CA TYR A 458 -2.97 -28.28 -7.37
C TYR A 458 -2.18 -27.12 -8.00
N PRO A 459 -1.18 -27.42 -8.84
CA PRO A 459 -0.31 -26.40 -9.43
C PRO A 459 -1.03 -25.47 -10.42
N GLU A 460 -2.27 -25.80 -10.79
CA GLU A 460 -3.14 -24.96 -11.64
C GLU A 460 -3.79 -23.80 -10.86
N ILE A 461 -3.68 -23.77 -9.51
CA ILE A 461 -4.10 -22.62 -8.72
C ILE A 461 -3.09 -21.49 -8.96
N GLU A 462 -3.56 -20.41 -9.54
CA GLU A 462 -2.71 -19.26 -9.91
C GLU A 462 -2.96 -18.02 -9.03
N TYR A 463 -3.93 -18.11 -8.11
CA TYR A 463 -4.33 -16.98 -7.26
C TYR A 463 -4.75 -17.42 -5.87
N ILE A 464 -4.28 -16.69 -4.86
CA ILE A 464 -4.69 -16.85 -3.47
C ILE A 464 -5.23 -15.51 -2.95
N LYS A 465 -6.45 -15.50 -2.40
CA LYS A 465 -6.92 -14.42 -1.53
C LYS A 465 -6.58 -14.81 -0.09
N TRP A 466 -5.60 -14.12 0.47
CA TRP A 466 -5.13 -14.31 1.83
C TRP A 466 -5.80 -13.33 2.76
N ASP A 467 -6.68 -13.82 3.61
CA ASP A 467 -7.44 -13.01 4.56
C ASP A 467 -6.89 -13.08 5.98
N ALA A 468 -7.31 -12.10 6.81
CA ALA A 468 -6.96 -12.03 8.23
C ALA A 468 -7.98 -11.16 8.97
N ASN A 469 -9.08 -11.77 9.40
CA ASN A 469 -10.31 -11.05 9.77
C ASN A 469 -10.40 -10.64 11.25
N MET A 470 -9.34 -10.82 12.04
CA MET A 470 -9.36 -10.54 13.46
C MET A 470 -8.18 -9.67 13.91
N PRO A 471 -8.39 -8.65 14.75
CA PRO A 471 -7.28 -7.98 15.43
C PRO A 471 -6.70 -8.88 16.51
N VAL A 472 -5.49 -8.56 16.98
CA VAL A 472 -4.92 -9.21 18.16
C VAL A 472 -5.67 -8.72 19.40
N LEU A 473 -6.40 -9.61 20.06
CA LEU A 473 -7.13 -9.32 21.31
C LEU A 473 -6.43 -9.86 22.56
N ASN A 474 -5.48 -10.73 22.39
CA ASN A 474 -4.76 -11.40 23.49
C ASN A 474 -3.26 -11.15 23.31
N HIS A 475 -2.72 -10.16 24.02
CA HIS A 475 -1.32 -9.77 23.94
C HIS A 475 -0.44 -10.63 24.85
N GLY A 476 -0.25 -11.90 24.48
CA GLY A 476 0.60 -12.86 25.19
C GLY A 476 0.87 -14.10 24.35
N SER A 477 1.94 -14.80 24.67
CA SER A 477 2.33 -16.07 24.07
C SER A 477 2.71 -17.08 25.15
N VAL A 478 2.14 -18.28 25.07
CA VAL A 478 2.57 -19.39 25.94
C VAL A 478 3.87 -20.03 25.47
N HIS A 479 4.32 -19.66 24.27
CA HIS A 479 5.58 -20.13 23.68
C HIS A 479 6.78 -19.27 24.10
N LEU A 480 6.59 -17.95 24.21
CA LEU A 480 7.66 -17.02 24.56
C LEU A 480 8.04 -17.10 26.04
N ASP A 481 9.34 -17.01 26.32
CA ASP A 481 9.85 -16.84 27.67
C ASP A 481 9.34 -15.53 28.29
N LYS A 482 9.32 -15.47 29.64
CA LYS A 482 8.87 -14.30 30.41
C LYS A 482 9.58 -13.00 30.01
N ASP A 483 10.87 -13.10 29.67
CA ASP A 483 11.71 -11.96 29.30
C ASP A 483 11.51 -11.52 27.84
N GLU A 484 10.75 -12.27 27.05
CA GLU A 484 10.47 -12.03 25.65
C GLU A 484 8.97 -11.66 25.38
N GLN A 485 8.12 -11.67 26.41
CA GLN A 485 6.70 -11.32 26.26
C GLN A 485 6.51 -9.90 25.70
N SER A 486 7.39 -8.95 26.05
CA SER A 486 7.37 -7.59 25.50
C SER A 486 7.84 -7.49 24.03
N HIS A 487 8.32 -8.60 23.45
CA HIS A 487 8.69 -8.70 22.03
C HIS A 487 7.55 -9.19 21.15
N LEU A 488 6.41 -9.56 21.73
CA LEU A 488 5.33 -10.32 21.09
C LEU A 488 4.92 -9.75 19.73
N SER A 489 4.57 -8.46 19.67
CA SER A 489 4.08 -7.87 18.41
C SER A 489 5.18 -7.86 17.34
N ILE A 490 6.42 -7.58 17.71
CA ILE A 490 7.58 -7.60 16.81
C ILE A 490 7.82 -9.01 16.28
N LEU A 491 7.91 -10.00 17.17
CA LEU A 491 8.19 -11.40 16.81
C LEU A 491 7.04 -12.02 16.01
N TYR A 492 5.79 -11.65 16.30
CA TYR A 492 4.63 -12.05 15.51
C TYR A 492 4.79 -11.64 14.04
N HIS A 493 5.11 -10.36 13.79
CA HIS A 493 5.25 -9.85 12.43
C HIS A 493 6.50 -10.37 11.73
N GLN A 494 7.59 -10.60 12.45
CA GLN A 494 8.75 -11.31 11.89
C GLN A 494 8.40 -12.77 11.51
N GLY A 495 7.56 -13.43 12.30
CA GLY A 495 7.01 -14.74 11.97
C GLY A 495 6.12 -14.74 10.72
N PHE A 496 5.25 -13.75 10.60
CA PHE A 496 4.43 -13.53 9.39
C PHE A 496 5.31 -13.31 8.15
N GLU A 497 6.28 -12.42 8.25
CA GLU A 497 7.23 -12.14 7.18
C GLU A 497 8.02 -13.38 6.76
N ASP A 498 8.47 -14.22 7.72
CA ASP A 498 9.17 -15.46 7.43
C ASP A 498 8.30 -16.42 6.59
N VAL A 499 7.04 -16.62 6.99
CA VAL A 499 6.09 -17.47 6.24
C VAL A 499 5.88 -16.92 4.82
N CYS A 500 5.59 -15.63 4.68
CA CYS A 500 5.34 -15.00 3.38
C CYS A 500 6.56 -15.09 2.46
N ARG A 501 7.77 -14.87 2.99
CA ARG A 501 9.03 -14.97 2.26
C ARG A 501 9.28 -16.40 1.76
N ARG A 502 9.02 -17.41 2.59
CA ARG A 502 9.15 -18.83 2.24
C ARG A 502 8.20 -19.20 1.11
N ILE A 503 6.93 -18.76 1.20
CA ILE A 503 5.90 -18.99 0.16
C ILE A 503 6.33 -18.31 -1.14
N ARG A 504 6.63 -17.01 -1.11
CA ARG A 504 7.00 -16.25 -2.31
C ARG A 504 8.24 -16.80 -3.01
N ARG A 505 9.24 -17.26 -2.25
CA ARG A 505 10.43 -17.90 -2.82
C ARG A 505 10.10 -19.19 -3.57
N LYS A 506 9.15 -19.99 -3.07
CA LYS A 506 8.77 -21.27 -3.67
C LYS A 506 7.77 -21.11 -4.81
N TYR A 507 6.87 -20.15 -4.71
CA TYR A 507 5.77 -19.88 -5.64
C TYR A 507 5.79 -18.43 -6.15
N PRO A 508 6.81 -18.02 -6.91
CA PRO A 508 6.99 -16.63 -7.32
C PRO A 508 5.90 -16.11 -8.26
N ASP A 509 5.26 -17.00 -9.03
CA ASP A 509 4.29 -16.65 -10.07
C ASP A 509 2.83 -16.69 -9.61
N VAL A 510 2.53 -17.23 -8.44
CA VAL A 510 1.17 -17.22 -7.88
C VAL A 510 0.82 -15.81 -7.42
N THR A 511 -0.26 -15.27 -7.94
CA THR A 511 -0.78 -13.97 -7.48
C THR A 511 -1.37 -14.12 -6.07
N ILE A 512 -0.93 -13.29 -5.13
CA ILE A 512 -1.45 -13.28 -3.77
C ILE A 512 -2.07 -11.90 -3.49
N GLN A 513 -3.37 -11.89 -3.18
CA GLN A 513 -4.09 -10.71 -2.74
C GLN A 513 -4.16 -10.69 -1.22
N ALA A 514 -3.76 -9.59 -0.60
CA ALA A 514 -3.99 -9.37 0.82
C ALA A 514 -5.42 -8.92 1.07
N CYS A 515 -6.06 -9.51 2.06
CA CYS A 515 -7.31 -9.07 2.66
C CYS A 515 -7.16 -9.10 4.18
N ALA A 516 -7.84 -8.21 4.88
CA ALA A 516 -7.94 -8.25 6.33
C ALA A 516 -9.25 -7.56 6.75
N SER A 517 -10.37 -8.22 6.54
CA SER A 517 -11.70 -7.60 6.54
C SER A 517 -11.68 -6.39 5.61
N GLY A 518 -11.46 -6.60 4.33
CA GLY A 518 -11.21 -5.53 3.37
C GLY A 518 -9.83 -4.91 3.50
N GLY A 519 -9.75 -3.59 3.55
CA GLY A 519 -8.53 -2.79 3.58
C GLY A 519 -7.82 -2.71 4.94
N GLY A 520 -8.04 -3.68 5.83
CA GLY A 520 -7.42 -3.67 7.17
C GLY A 520 -5.90 -3.90 7.17
N ARG A 521 -5.33 -4.37 6.05
CA ARG A 521 -3.88 -4.56 5.90
C ARG A 521 -3.46 -3.94 4.55
N VAL A 522 -3.29 -2.62 4.52
CA VAL A 522 -2.85 -1.87 3.33
C VAL A 522 -1.64 -1.03 3.72
N ASN A 523 -0.44 -1.53 3.41
CA ASN A 523 0.84 -0.87 3.68
C ASN A 523 1.96 -1.47 2.83
N TYR A 524 3.12 -0.84 2.78
CA TYR A 524 4.28 -1.30 2.02
C TYR A 524 5.11 -2.39 2.73
N GLY A 525 4.75 -2.81 3.93
CA GLY A 525 5.49 -3.82 4.70
C GLY A 525 5.34 -5.24 4.14
N TYR A 526 4.16 -5.61 3.66
CA TYR A 526 3.90 -6.94 3.11
C TYR A 526 3.91 -7.01 1.57
N LEU A 527 3.79 -5.88 0.87
CA LEU A 527 3.74 -5.84 -0.61
C LEU A 527 4.93 -6.50 -1.32
N PRO A 528 6.14 -6.64 -0.72
CA PRO A 528 7.18 -7.49 -1.30
C PRO A 528 6.80 -8.97 -1.46
N TYR A 529 5.78 -9.42 -0.75
CA TYR A 529 5.28 -10.81 -0.77
C TYR A 529 3.92 -10.96 -1.43
N PHE A 530 3.17 -9.84 -1.62
CA PHE A 530 1.82 -9.81 -2.17
C PHE A 530 1.77 -8.96 -3.43
N ASP A 531 0.91 -9.33 -4.35
CA ASP A 531 0.78 -8.68 -5.67
C ASP A 531 -0.21 -7.52 -5.64
N GLU A 532 -1.20 -7.59 -4.75
CA GLU A 532 -2.31 -6.64 -4.64
C GLU A 532 -3.02 -6.78 -3.29
N PHE A 533 -3.97 -5.89 -3.04
CA PHE A 533 -4.84 -5.94 -1.86
C PHE A 533 -6.30 -5.71 -2.21
N TRP A 534 -7.18 -6.26 -1.38
CA TRP A 534 -8.60 -5.93 -1.37
C TRP A 534 -8.78 -4.60 -0.67
N THR A 535 -9.25 -3.59 -1.40
CA THR A 535 -9.24 -2.20 -0.93
C THR A 535 -10.26 -1.95 0.17
N SER A 536 -11.42 -2.63 0.12
CA SER A 536 -12.49 -2.56 1.13
C SER A 536 -13.53 -3.64 0.88
N ASP A 537 -14.11 -4.18 1.95
CA ASP A 537 -15.31 -5.01 1.88
C ASP A 537 -16.55 -4.21 1.47
N ASN A 538 -16.51 -2.88 1.58
CA ASN A 538 -17.58 -2.04 1.09
C ASN A 538 -17.46 -1.89 -0.43
N THR A 539 -18.32 -2.60 -1.15
CA THR A 539 -18.38 -2.61 -2.61
C THR A 539 -19.35 -1.58 -3.19
N ASP A 540 -19.99 -0.74 -2.36
CA ASP A 540 -20.81 0.39 -2.83
C ASP A 540 -19.97 1.34 -3.68
N ALA A 541 -20.32 1.52 -4.95
CA ALA A 541 -19.50 2.27 -5.89
C ALA A 541 -19.31 3.74 -5.49
N LEU A 542 -20.29 4.39 -4.85
CA LEU A 542 -20.13 5.75 -4.36
C LEU A 542 -19.12 5.81 -3.21
N GLN A 543 -19.17 4.85 -2.27
CA GLN A 543 -18.19 4.78 -1.18
C GLN A 543 -16.80 4.44 -1.71
N ARG A 544 -16.70 3.56 -2.71
CA ARG A 544 -15.44 3.16 -3.35
C ARG A 544 -14.73 4.34 -4.02
N ILE A 545 -15.43 5.36 -4.53
CA ILE A 545 -14.79 6.58 -5.04
C ILE A 545 -13.95 7.23 -3.95
N TYR A 546 -14.48 7.40 -2.75
CA TYR A 546 -13.74 8.00 -1.62
C TYR A 546 -12.59 7.10 -1.13
N ILE A 547 -12.86 5.80 -0.98
CA ILE A 547 -11.88 4.82 -0.49
C ILE A 547 -10.71 4.70 -1.49
N GLN A 548 -11.00 4.52 -2.77
CA GLN A 548 -9.98 4.42 -3.82
C GLN A 548 -9.24 5.75 -4.02
N TRP A 549 -9.91 6.88 -3.86
CA TRP A 549 -9.28 8.20 -3.89
C TRP A 549 -8.21 8.34 -2.81
N GLY A 550 -8.56 8.09 -1.55
CA GLY A 550 -7.61 8.17 -0.45
C GLY A 550 -6.46 7.18 -0.61
N THR A 551 -6.76 5.92 -0.91
CA THR A 551 -5.75 4.88 -1.16
C THR A 551 -4.78 5.29 -2.27
N SER A 552 -5.26 5.96 -3.32
CA SER A 552 -4.46 6.41 -4.46
C SER A 552 -3.41 7.49 -4.14
N TYR A 553 -3.43 8.09 -2.94
CA TYR A 553 -2.34 8.99 -2.56
C TYR A 553 -1.01 8.26 -2.40
N PHE A 554 -1.06 6.99 -2.03
CA PHE A 554 0.14 6.21 -1.73
C PHE A 554 0.32 4.98 -2.62
N PHE A 555 -0.76 4.35 -3.10
CA PHE A 555 -0.71 3.05 -3.78
C PHE A 555 -1.15 3.13 -5.24
N PRO A 556 -0.45 2.43 -6.16
CA PRO A 556 -0.81 2.40 -7.58
C PRO A 556 -2.07 1.55 -7.84
N ALA A 557 -2.79 1.88 -8.91
CA ALA A 557 -4.04 1.20 -9.28
C ALA A 557 -3.91 -0.32 -9.48
N ILE A 558 -2.75 -0.79 -9.92
CA ILE A 558 -2.48 -2.23 -10.09
C ILE A 558 -2.62 -3.02 -8.78
N ALA A 559 -2.37 -2.37 -7.64
CA ALA A 559 -2.47 -2.99 -6.33
C ALA A 559 -3.89 -2.94 -5.73
N MET A 560 -4.77 -2.08 -6.25
CA MET A 560 -6.10 -1.80 -5.68
C MET A 560 -7.19 -2.65 -6.31
N GLY A 561 -7.63 -3.73 -5.65
CA GLY A 561 -8.79 -4.51 -6.07
C GLY A 561 -10.09 -3.68 -6.07
N ALA A 562 -10.79 -3.65 -7.22
CA ALA A 562 -12.04 -2.91 -7.39
C ALA A 562 -13.05 -3.77 -8.16
N HIS A 563 -14.19 -4.07 -7.51
CA HIS A 563 -15.16 -5.02 -8.05
C HIS A 563 -16.50 -4.38 -8.38
N ILE A 564 -17.14 -4.85 -9.45
CA ILE A 564 -18.53 -4.61 -9.77
C ILE A 564 -19.36 -5.47 -8.83
N SER A 565 -20.24 -4.86 -8.04
CA SER A 565 -21.11 -5.55 -7.06
C SER A 565 -22.59 -5.51 -7.45
N ALA A 566 -23.42 -6.20 -6.67
CA ALA A 566 -24.87 -6.21 -6.83
C ALA A 566 -25.55 -4.84 -6.55
N ALA A 567 -26.78 -4.70 -6.99
CA ALA A 567 -27.69 -3.63 -6.57
C ALA A 567 -29.05 -4.28 -6.20
N PRO A 568 -29.57 -4.00 -4.98
CA PRO A 568 -28.97 -3.17 -3.92
C PRO A 568 -27.63 -3.71 -3.42
N ASN A 569 -26.72 -2.80 -3.02
CA ASN A 569 -25.43 -3.17 -2.44
C ASN A 569 -25.61 -3.89 -1.09
N HIS A 570 -24.77 -4.88 -0.80
CA HIS A 570 -24.91 -5.72 0.39
C HIS A 570 -24.60 -4.98 1.70
N GLN A 571 -23.70 -3.99 1.70
CA GLN A 571 -23.33 -3.23 2.89
C GLN A 571 -24.22 -2.00 3.11
N THR A 572 -24.44 -1.21 2.07
CA THR A 572 -25.12 0.09 2.19
C THR A 572 -26.59 0.05 1.82
N HIS A 573 -27.07 -1.04 1.18
CA HIS A 573 -28.40 -1.21 0.61
C HIS A 573 -28.75 -0.15 -0.46
N ARG A 574 -27.75 0.56 -0.99
CA ARG A 574 -27.93 1.55 -2.05
C ARG A 574 -28.04 0.85 -3.40
N SER A 575 -28.97 1.32 -4.23
CA SER A 575 -29.07 0.92 -5.62
C SER A 575 -28.45 1.97 -6.53
N LEU A 576 -27.36 1.62 -7.21
CA LEU A 576 -26.68 2.45 -8.18
C LEU A 576 -26.79 1.83 -9.57
N PRO A 577 -26.87 2.63 -10.65
CA PRO A 577 -26.88 2.14 -12.02
C PRO A 577 -25.70 1.21 -12.31
N LEU A 578 -25.89 0.16 -13.10
CA LEU A 578 -24.83 -0.81 -13.42
C LEU A 578 -23.63 -0.11 -14.09
N LYS A 579 -23.87 0.80 -15.05
CA LYS A 579 -22.82 1.61 -15.66
C LYS A 579 -21.95 2.32 -14.62
N TYR A 580 -22.58 2.96 -13.61
CA TYR A 580 -21.83 3.68 -12.56
C TYR A 580 -20.94 2.71 -11.74
N ARG A 581 -21.47 1.55 -11.38
CA ARG A 581 -20.71 0.50 -10.67
C ARG A 581 -19.53 -0.01 -11.49
N ILE A 582 -19.74 -0.23 -12.79
CA ILE A 582 -18.72 -0.62 -13.75
C ILE A 582 -17.62 0.46 -13.84
N ASP A 583 -18.01 1.71 -14.09
CA ASP A 583 -17.05 2.80 -14.34
C ASP A 583 -16.20 3.11 -13.10
N VAL A 584 -16.74 2.94 -11.89
CA VAL A 584 -15.95 3.05 -10.66
C VAL A 584 -14.96 1.89 -10.53
N ALA A 585 -15.41 0.66 -10.76
CA ALA A 585 -14.55 -0.53 -10.67
C ALA A 585 -13.40 -0.49 -11.71
N MET A 586 -13.64 0.04 -12.90
CA MET A 586 -12.64 0.17 -13.96
C MET A 586 -11.52 1.18 -13.64
N SER A 587 -11.65 2.01 -12.59
CA SER A 587 -10.58 2.93 -12.17
C SER A 587 -9.50 2.28 -11.30
N GLY A 588 -9.63 1.00 -10.97
CA GLY A 588 -8.66 0.18 -10.26
C GLY A 588 -8.38 -1.14 -11.00
N ARG A 589 -7.94 -2.16 -10.27
CA ARG A 589 -7.82 -3.53 -10.79
C ARG A 589 -9.22 -4.16 -10.83
N LEU A 590 -9.79 -4.20 -12.04
CA LEU A 590 -11.16 -4.63 -12.28
C LEU A 590 -11.39 -6.09 -11.89
N GLY A 591 -12.46 -6.32 -11.15
CA GLY A 591 -13.08 -7.61 -10.90
C GLY A 591 -14.60 -7.49 -10.75
N MET A 592 -15.23 -8.60 -10.42
CA MET A 592 -16.65 -8.70 -10.11
C MET A 592 -16.85 -9.46 -8.81
N GLU A 593 -17.88 -9.10 -8.06
CA GLU A 593 -18.31 -9.77 -6.84
C GLU A 593 -19.83 -9.74 -6.78
N ILE A 594 -20.45 -10.61 -7.55
CA ILE A 594 -21.88 -10.65 -7.82
C ILE A 594 -22.29 -12.09 -8.22
N GLN A 595 -23.55 -12.44 -8.02
CA GLN A 595 -24.09 -13.69 -8.56
C GLN A 595 -24.61 -13.48 -10.00
N PRO A 596 -23.91 -13.98 -11.04
CA PRO A 596 -24.25 -13.69 -12.43
C PRO A 596 -25.62 -14.22 -12.88
N ARG A 597 -26.15 -15.29 -12.24
CA ARG A 597 -27.49 -15.82 -12.56
C ARG A 597 -28.62 -14.83 -12.22
N ASN A 598 -28.36 -13.85 -11.35
CA ASN A 598 -29.31 -12.82 -10.98
C ASN A 598 -29.30 -11.62 -11.93
N MET A 599 -28.37 -11.58 -12.89
CA MET A 599 -28.24 -10.51 -13.89
C MET A 599 -29.10 -10.81 -15.11
N THR A 600 -29.67 -9.76 -15.71
CA THR A 600 -30.35 -9.87 -17.02
C THR A 600 -29.33 -10.07 -18.15
N ASP A 601 -29.80 -10.48 -19.32
CA ASP A 601 -28.92 -10.64 -20.50
C ASP A 601 -28.33 -9.29 -20.95
N GLU A 602 -29.08 -8.20 -20.81
CA GLU A 602 -28.63 -6.84 -21.09
C GLU A 602 -27.52 -6.42 -20.13
N GLU A 603 -27.66 -6.71 -18.85
CA GLU A 603 -26.64 -6.43 -17.85
C GLU A 603 -25.37 -7.24 -18.09
N LYS A 604 -25.49 -8.55 -18.42
CA LYS A 604 -24.35 -9.40 -18.81
C LYS A 604 -23.66 -8.88 -20.07
N ASN A 605 -24.42 -8.41 -21.05
CA ASN A 605 -23.88 -7.83 -22.27
C ASN A 605 -23.11 -6.53 -21.99
N LEU A 606 -23.66 -5.63 -21.17
CA LEU A 606 -22.97 -4.40 -20.76
C LEU A 606 -21.65 -4.73 -20.02
N CYS A 607 -21.66 -5.70 -19.12
CA CYS A 607 -20.43 -6.17 -18.44
C CYS A 607 -19.43 -6.75 -19.44
N ARG A 608 -19.85 -7.52 -20.43
CA ARG A 608 -18.97 -8.08 -21.47
C ARG A 608 -18.29 -6.97 -22.29
N GLU A 609 -19.06 -5.97 -22.70
CA GLU A 609 -18.51 -4.83 -23.44
C GLU A 609 -17.51 -4.03 -22.57
N ALA A 610 -17.86 -3.81 -21.31
CA ALA A 610 -16.99 -3.13 -20.36
C ALA A 610 -15.69 -3.91 -20.07
N ILE A 611 -15.77 -5.23 -19.92
CA ILE A 611 -14.58 -6.08 -19.75
C ILE A 611 -13.68 -6.02 -21.00
N ALA A 612 -14.27 -6.03 -22.20
CA ALA A 612 -13.51 -5.87 -23.43
C ALA A 612 -12.83 -4.50 -23.51
N ALA A 613 -13.55 -3.43 -23.19
CA ALA A 613 -12.99 -2.08 -23.10
C ALA A 613 -11.89 -1.97 -22.03
N TYR A 614 -12.08 -2.59 -20.86
CA TYR A 614 -11.05 -2.58 -19.82
C TYR A 614 -9.77 -3.29 -20.25
N LYS A 615 -9.86 -4.41 -20.98
CA LYS A 615 -8.67 -5.10 -21.52
C LYS A 615 -7.85 -4.19 -22.43
N GLU A 616 -8.49 -3.28 -23.16
CA GLU A 616 -7.82 -2.29 -24.01
C GLU A 616 -7.10 -1.21 -23.18
N ILE A 617 -7.77 -0.67 -22.16
CA ILE A 617 -7.25 0.42 -21.34
C ILE A 617 -6.43 -0.03 -20.12
N ARG A 618 -6.52 -1.31 -19.76
CA ARG A 618 -5.88 -1.89 -18.56
C ARG A 618 -4.40 -1.54 -18.41
N PRO A 619 -3.56 -1.55 -19.48
CA PRO A 619 -2.16 -1.16 -19.33
C PRO A 619 -1.99 0.30 -18.89
N VAL A 620 -2.86 1.21 -19.37
CA VAL A 620 -2.83 2.63 -18.97
C VAL A 620 -3.29 2.80 -17.53
N VAL A 621 -4.34 2.10 -17.10
CA VAL A 621 -4.85 2.18 -15.74
C VAL A 621 -3.86 1.58 -14.73
N GLN A 622 -3.32 0.39 -15.00
CA GLN A 622 -2.49 -0.34 -14.05
C GLN A 622 -1.04 0.17 -13.99
N PHE A 623 -0.48 0.66 -15.10
CA PHE A 623 0.91 1.13 -15.16
C PHE A 623 1.06 2.63 -15.35
N GLY A 624 0.00 3.34 -15.73
CA GLY A 624 0.03 4.76 -16.01
C GLY A 624 0.24 5.63 -14.78
N GLU A 625 0.53 6.89 -15.05
CA GLU A 625 0.62 7.94 -14.05
C GLU A 625 -0.76 8.49 -13.71
N LEU A 626 -1.07 8.57 -12.43
CA LEU A 626 -2.34 9.10 -11.94
C LEU A 626 -2.29 10.62 -11.74
N TYR A 627 -3.32 11.29 -12.26
CA TYR A 627 -3.60 12.69 -12.03
C TYR A 627 -5.01 12.85 -11.46
N ARG A 628 -5.14 13.29 -10.20
CA ARG A 628 -6.41 13.61 -9.55
C ARG A 628 -6.81 15.02 -9.98
N LEU A 629 -8.00 15.20 -10.57
CA LEU A 629 -8.41 16.44 -11.19
C LEU A 629 -9.45 17.21 -10.38
N MET A 630 -10.50 16.52 -9.93
CA MET A 630 -11.55 17.06 -9.06
C MET A 630 -11.73 16.14 -7.86
N SER A 631 -11.51 16.70 -6.68
CA SER A 631 -11.57 15.93 -5.44
C SER A 631 -13.02 15.66 -5.01
N PRO A 632 -13.35 14.45 -4.54
CA PRO A 632 -14.65 14.19 -3.92
C PRO A 632 -14.87 14.98 -2.62
N TYR A 633 -13.83 15.61 -2.07
CA TYR A 633 -13.87 16.39 -0.83
C TYR A 633 -14.00 17.89 -1.03
N ASP A 634 -14.01 18.39 -2.28
CA ASP A 634 -14.04 19.83 -2.55
C ASP A 634 -15.45 20.46 -2.57
N GLY A 635 -16.49 19.64 -2.35
CA GLY A 635 -17.88 20.08 -2.29
C GLY A 635 -18.48 20.42 -3.66
N GLN A 636 -17.80 20.07 -4.77
CA GLN A 636 -18.32 20.30 -6.11
C GLN A 636 -19.36 19.25 -6.55
N GLY A 637 -19.55 18.19 -5.77
CA GLY A 637 -20.52 17.12 -6.06
C GLY A 637 -20.11 16.20 -7.22
N VAL A 638 -18.86 16.30 -7.65
CA VAL A 638 -18.27 15.47 -8.70
C VAL A 638 -16.85 15.08 -8.33
N ALA A 639 -16.37 13.96 -8.87
CA ALA A 639 -14.97 13.57 -8.77
C ALA A 639 -14.44 13.22 -10.16
N SER A 640 -13.16 13.45 -10.41
CA SER A 640 -12.53 13.05 -11.66
C SER A 640 -11.03 12.81 -11.50
N LEU A 641 -10.52 11.87 -12.27
CA LEU A 641 -9.10 11.55 -12.37
C LEU A 641 -8.72 11.12 -13.79
N LEU A 642 -7.42 11.08 -14.06
CA LEU A 642 -6.89 10.66 -15.33
C LEU A 642 -5.66 9.79 -15.10
N TYR A 643 -5.59 8.66 -15.81
CA TYR A 643 -4.37 7.89 -15.97
C TYR A 643 -3.75 8.19 -17.33
N ALA A 644 -2.47 8.47 -17.39
CA ALA A 644 -1.73 8.67 -18.64
C ALA A 644 -0.61 7.62 -18.77
N SER A 645 -0.40 7.07 -19.98
CA SER A 645 0.76 6.25 -20.28
C SER A 645 2.06 7.06 -20.09
N GLU A 646 3.17 6.40 -19.82
CA GLU A 646 4.47 7.05 -19.59
C GLU A 646 4.90 7.93 -20.76
N ASP A 647 4.68 7.46 -22.00
CA ASP A 647 4.96 8.19 -23.23
C ASP A 647 3.91 9.25 -23.61
N LYS A 648 2.85 9.40 -22.78
CA LYS A 648 1.72 10.31 -23.02
C LYS A 648 0.97 10.08 -24.33
N SER A 649 1.10 8.90 -24.95
CA SER A 649 0.38 8.55 -26.18
C SER A 649 -1.08 8.16 -25.93
N LYS A 650 -1.39 7.71 -24.71
CA LYS A 650 -2.71 7.24 -24.30
C LYS A 650 -3.08 7.78 -22.91
N ALA A 651 -4.36 8.10 -22.74
CA ALA A 651 -4.87 8.44 -21.42
C ALA A 651 -6.31 7.94 -21.22
N VAL A 652 -6.66 7.68 -19.97
CA VAL A 652 -8.02 7.28 -19.57
C VAL A 652 -8.51 8.25 -18.51
N PHE A 653 -9.54 8.99 -18.86
CA PHE A 653 -10.16 9.98 -17.99
C PHE A 653 -11.44 9.41 -17.40
N TYR A 654 -11.62 9.58 -16.09
CA TYR A 654 -12.80 9.19 -15.33
C TYR A 654 -13.48 10.40 -14.72
N TRP A 655 -14.81 10.39 -14.76
CA TRP A 655 -15.65 11.40 -14.15
C TRP A 655 -16.89 10.77 -13.53
N TRP A 656 -17.20 11.15 -12.28
CA TRP A 656 -18.34 10.64 -11.53
C TRP A 656 -19.12 11.77 -10.87
N LYS A 657 -20.43 11.73 -10.99
CA LYS A 657 -21.35 12.56 -10.24
C LYS A 657 -21.62 11.92 -8.89
N LEU A 658 -21.41 12.63 -7.79
CA LEU A 658 -21.46 12.07 -6.42
C LEU A 658 -22.81 12.29 -5.75
N GLU A 659 -23.57 13.30 -6.19
CA GLU A 659 -24.87 13.67 -5.61
C GLU A 659 -25.80 14.24 -6.66
N GLN A 660 -27.09 14.22 -6.35
CA GLN A 660 -28.10 14.87 -7.17
C GLN A 660 -28.23 16.35 -6.77
N PHE A 661 -28.36 17.20 -7.77
CA PHE A 661 -28.66 18.61 -7.56
C PHE A 661 -29.50 19.17 -8.71
N VAL A 662 -30.38 20.11 -8.36
CA VAL A 662 -31.28 20.77 -9.31
C VAL A 662 -30.68 22.09 -9.75
N ASN A 663 -30.65 22.34 -11.07
CA ASN A 663 -30.20 23.60 -11.66
C ASN A 663 -28.80 24.08 -11.27
N ARG A 664 -27.89 23.15 -11.00
CA ARG A 664 -26.49 23.46 -10.74
C ARG A 664 -25.68 23.24 -12.01
N GLN A 665 -24.94 24.24 -12.42
CA GLN A 665 -23.97 24.12 -13.52
C GLN A 665 -22.74 23.31 -12.97
N LEU A 666 -22.38 22.26 -13.68
CA LEU A 666 -21.20 21.50 -13.37
C LEU A 666 -19.94 22.23 -13.80
N PRO A 667 -18.87 22.16 -13.01
CA PRO A 667 -17.61 22.79 -13.38
C PRO A 667 -16.99 22.10 -14.60
N ARG A 668 -16.31 22.90 -15.42
CA ARG A 668 -15.47 22.39 -16.51
C ARG A 668 -14.26 21.69 -15.94
N VAL A 669 -13.92 20.50 -16.46
CA VAL A 669 -12.77 19.73 -16.01
C VAL A 669 -11.58 19.98 -16.91
N ARG A 670 -10.49 20.52 -16.35
CA ARG A 670 -9.19 20.62 -17.01
C ARG A 670 -8.41 19.33 -16.75
N MET A 671 -7.87 18.76 -17.80
CA MET A 671 -7.04 17.56 -17.69
C MET A 671 -5.63 17.92 -17.22
N ALA A 672 -4.88 16.93 -16.77
CA ALA A 672 -3.46 17.07 -16.42
C ALA A 672 -2.70 15.82 -16.93
N GLY A 673 -1.39 15.93 -17.07
CA GLY A 673 -0.55 14.80 -17.45
C GLY A 673 -0.54 14.44 -18.92
N LEU A 674 -1.17 15.23 -19.78
CA LEU A 674 -1.08 15.08 -21.22
C LEU A 674 0.16 15.82 -21.77
N ASP A 675 0.56 15.52 -22.99
CA ASP A 675 1.59 16.26 -23.70
C ASP A 675 0.98 17.46 -24.44
N VAL A 676 1.50 18.66 -24.20
CA VAL A 676 1.01 19.91 -24.81
C VAL A 676 1.11 19.92 -26.33
N GLY A 677 2.09 19.20 -26.90
CA GLY A 677 2.37 19.14 -28.33
C GLY A 677 1.58 18.06 -29.07
N LYS A 678 0.94 17.15 -28.36
CA LYS A 678 0.22 16.03 -28.97
C LYS A 678 -1.24 16.36 -29.23
N GLN A 679 -1.81 15.63 -30.21
CA GLN A 679 -3.23 15.68 -30.56
C GLN A 679 -3.88 14.37 -30.12
N TYR A 680 -5.04 14.43 -29.47
CA TYR A 680 -5.73 13.26 -28.95
C TYR A 680 -7.12 13.12 -29.54
N ARG A 681 -7.42 11.92 -30.06
CA ARG A 681 -8.79 11.53 -30.41
C ARG A 681 -9.49 11.05 -29.14
N ILE A 682 -10.72 11.54 -28.90
CA ILE A 682 -11.49 11.19 -27.72
C ILE A 682 -12.57 10.19 -28.08
N ARG A 683 -12.69 9.12 -27.29
CA ARG A 683 -13.74 8.11 -27.41
C ARG A 683 -14.33 7.81 -26.03
N GLU A 684 -15.65 7.85 -25.90
CA GLU A 684 -16.35 7.43 -24.68
C GLU A 684 -16.46 5.91 -24.62
N LEU A 685 -16.11 5.32 -23.45
CA LEU A 685 -16.27 3.89 -23.16
C LEU A 685 -17.57 3.66 -22.38
N ASN A 686 -18.11 2.42 -22.46
CA ASN A 686 -19.32 1.99 -21.75
C ASN A 686 -20.52 2.94 -21.98
N ARG A 687 -20.63 3.50 -23.20
CA ARG A 687 -21.69 4.47 -23.50
C ARG A 687 -23.06 3.79 -23.51
N ILE A 688 -24.01 4.38 -22.77
CA ILE A 688 -25.41 3.98 -22.78
C ILE A 688 -26.31 5.06 -23.41
N ASP A 689 -25.79 6.26 -23.68
CA ASP A 689 -26.53 7.35 -24.31
C ASP A 689 -26.80 7.08 -25.79
N ASN A 690 -27.98 7.43 -26.26
CA ASN A 690 -28.32 7.42 -27.68
C ASN A 690 -27.70 8.60 -28.43
N VAL A 691 -27.36 9.69 -27.72
CA VAL A 691 -26.72 10.88 -28.26
C VAL A 691 -25.26 10.92 -27.83
N PRO A 692 -24.31 10.89 -28.77
CA PRO A 692 -22.88 11.01 -28.45
C PRO A 692 -22.54 12.35 -27.79
N LEU A 693 -21.48 12.39 -26.98
CA LEU A 693 -20.91 13.64 -26.49
C LEU A 693 -20.45 14.53 -27.64
N SER A 694 -20.55 15.85 -27.48
CA SER A 694 -20.21 16.83 -28.54
C SER A 694 -18.76 16.72 -29.03
N PHE A 695 -17.88 16.19 -28.22
CA PHE A 695 -16.46 15.96 -28.51
C PHE A 695 -16.11 14.51 -28.85
N GLU A 696 -17.10 13.61 -28.90
CA GLU A 696 -16.90 12.20 -29.31
C GLU A 696 -16.30 12.12 -30.73
N GLY A 697 -15.23 11.35 -30.87
CA GLY A 697 -14.51 11.19 -32.13
C GLY A 697 -13.69 12.39 -32.58
N LYS A 698 -13.75 13.51 -31.86
CA LYS A 698 -12.97 14.71 -32.18
C LYS A 698 -11.53 14.59 -31.80
N VAL A 699 -10.66 15.31 -32.48
CA VAL A 699 -9.24 15.43 -32.19
C VAL A 699 -9.00 16.80 -31.56
N LEU A 700 -8.47 16.79 -30.32
CA LEU A 700 -8.18 18.00 -29.54
C LEU A 700 -6.71 17.96 -29.07
N SER A 701 -6.08 19.15 -29.01
CA SER A 701 -4.69 19.20 -28.52
C SER A 701 -4.62 19.01 -27.00
N GLY A 702 -3.52 18.42 -26.53
CA GLY A 702 -3.26 18.32 -25.10
C GLY A 702 -3.22 19.68 -24.42
N SER A 703 -2.67 20.70 -25.10
CA SER A 703 -2.69 22.07 -24.62
C SER A 703 -4.13 22.59 -24.38
N PHE A 704 -5.05 22.33 -25.31
CA PHE A 704 -6.48 22.74 -25.16
C PHE A 704 -7.13 21.97 -23.99
N LEU A 705 -6.94 20.66 -23.91
CA LEU A 705 -7.52 19.80 -22.87
C LEU A 705 -7.03 20.20 -21.47
N MET A 706 -5.78 20.61 -21.32
CA MET A 706 -5.20 21.02 -20.04
C MET A 706 -5.52 22.47 -19.67
N SER A 707 -5.61 23.40 -20.64
CA SER A 707 -5.84 24.79 -20.34
C SER A 707 -7.33 25.18 -20.32
N HIS A 708 -8.11 24.68 -21.27
CA HIS A 708 -9.54 24.96 -21.41
C HIS A 708 -10.41 23.91 -20.77
N GLY A 709 -10.09 22.62 -20.97
CA GLY A 709 -10.83 21.48 -20.47
C GLY A 709 -12.14 21.21 -21.21
N LEU A 710 -12.92 20.27 -20.63
CA LEU A 710 -14.18 19.79 -21.19
C LEU A 710 -15.34 20.03 -20.22
N GLU A 711 -16.50 20.32 -20.77
CA GLU A 711 -17.79 20.29 -20.06
C GLU A 711 -18.35 18.87 -20.15
N ILE A 712 -18.45 18.19 -19.02
CA ILE A 712 -18.97 16.82 -18.94
C ILE A 712 -20.45 16.88 -18.57
N PRO A 713 -21.37 16.37 -19.42
CA PRO A 713 -22.78 16.32 -19.07
C PRO A 713 -23.03 15.42 -17.86
N GLY A 714 -23.71 15.96 -16.85
CA GLY A 714 -24.08 15.24 -15.62
C GLY A 714 -25.31 14.34 -15.76
N GLU A 715 -25.74 14.03 -16.97
CA GLU A 715 -26.91 13.22 -17.29
C GLU A 715 -26.59 12.22 -18.39
N HIS A 716 -27.24 11.07 -18.34
CA HIS A 716 -27.33 10.15 -19.46
C HIS A 716 -28.69 10.33 -20.17
N ARG A 717 -28.69 10.22 -21.49
CA ARG A 717 -29.91 10.25 -22.30
C ARG A 717 -30.06 8.90 -22.97
N VAL A 718 -31.10 8.17 -22.53
CA VAL A 718 -31.49 6.90 -23.11
C VAL A 718 -32.90 7.08 -23.66
N ASP A 719 -33.07 6.99 -24.97
CA ASP A 719 -34.30 7.30 -25.69
C ASP A 719 -34.82 8.73 -25.38
N ALA A 720 -36.03 8.86 -24.90
CA ALA A 720 -36.60 10.14 -24.48
C ALA A 720 -36.36 10.46 -23.01
N ASP A 721 -35.85 9.50 -22.25
CA ASP A 721 -35.67 9.61 -20.81
C ASP A 721 -34.27 10.11 -20.43
N LYS A 722 -34.18 10.79 -19.30
CA LYS A 722 -32.93 11.23 -18.71
C LYS A 722 -32.62 10.39 -17.48
N MET A 723 -31.43 9.81 -17.48
CA MET A 723 -30.87 9.25 -16.26
C MET A 723 -29.94 10.30 -15.63
N SER A 724 -30.44 10.99 -14.60
CA SER A 724 -29.69 12.06 -13.94
C SER A 724 -29.02 11.63 -12.63
N ASP A 725 -29.39 10.45 -12.11
CA ASP A 725 -28.87 9.92 -10.86
C ASP A 725 -27.54 9.19 -11.09
N TYR A 726 -26.49 9.63 -10.39
CA TYR A 726 -25.19 8.96 -10.40
C TYR A 726 -24.65 8.69 -11.81
N ALA A 727 -24.57 9.73 -12.64
CA ALA A 727 -23.97 9.63 -13.96
C ALA A 727 -22.43 9.46 -13.86
N SER A 728 -21.87 8.72 -14.80
CA SER A 728 -20.42 8.51 -14.90
C SER A 728 -19.97 8.52 -16.36
N ARG A 729 -18.71 8.90 -16.60
CA ARG A 729 -18.09 8.94 -17.92
C ARG A 729 -16.67 8.38 -17.85
N ILE A 730 -16.31 7.55 -18.82
CA ILE A 730 -14.94 7.16 -19.09
C ILE A 730 -14.59 7.63 -20.49
N LEU A 731 -13.54 8.44 -20.63
CA LEU A 731 -13.05 8.90 -21.93
C LEU A 731 -11.66 8.28 -22.16
N TYR A 732 -11.51 7.62 -23.29
CA TYR A 732 -10.23 7.12 -23.77
C TYR A 732 -9.66 8.10 -24.78
N LEU A 733 -8.43 8.53 -24.54
CA LEU A 733 -7.70 9.48 -25.38
C LEU A 733 -6.53 8.75 -26.03
N GLU A 734 -6.44 8.84 -27.35
CA GLU A 734 -5.34 8.26 -28.12
C GLU A 734 -4.69 9.31 -28.99
N GLU A 735 -3.35 9.35 -28.97
CA GLU A 735 -2.57 10.22 -29.85
C GLU A 735 -2.87 9.92 -31.32
N VAL A 736 -3.04 10.97 -32.09
CA VAL A 736 -3.20 10.90 -33.55
C VAL A 736 -1.92 11.42 -34.18
N ASN A 737 -1.17 10.54 -34.80
CA ASN A 737 -0.02 10.93 -35.61
C ASN A 737 -0.51 11.65 -36.87
N HIS A 738 0.08 12.80 -37.17
CA HIS A 738 -0.16 13.56 -38.41
C HIS A 738 0.57 12.94 -39.58
#